data_1dabc4d722cb39ef7f9a39c485f1253a
#
_entry.id   1dabc4d722cb39ef7f9a39c485f1253a
#
_cell.length_a   1.000
_cell.length_b   1.000
_cell.length_c   1.000
_cell.angle_alpha   90.00
_cell.angle_beta   90.00
_cell.angle_gamma   90.00
#
_symmetry.space_group_name_H-M   'P 1'
#
loop_
_entity.id
_entity.type
_entity.pdbx_description
1 polymer ?
#
loop_
_entity_poly.entity_id
_entity_poly.type
_entity_poly.pdbx_seq_one_letter_code
_entity_poly.pdbx_strand_id
1 'polypeptide(L)'
;MRIVSWWLRLCLVVTAGALLITAVVVGVGPRLWGIANAHDEVPVSLPPVETIAERSYVYDAAGNEIAAYELENIQPVSIDQVPEAVIGAVLAVEDREFYRHDGVNVRGLFRASLSNFEGGARQGASTITQQVVKVDYLAGLERDGRYKLMQILYARRLEKELAKDQILERYLNTIFFGNNAYGIQAASEVYFGKNVEQLTLVDGVFLAGLIQAPSSYDPIRRPEPSRRRFVEVLDAAVDEELMTRAEADSIVECLEPREAPTAAEQAALDERCVGSWQIPELVQAIPEKKITRTHFSEEVRSYLLNRSDILGDTYEERYYRLFRGGLKIYTTLDPKVQAAAESAKLTQLPANSAGIEASVVTLDSKTGAVRAMVGGRPFQAGRNEVNLALSTRQTGSSIKIFILAAAVQAGAQNDDLIDGRRPCVLPNPDDPDQPFVITEGVSRDVSPLDEMTWFSINCAYSRLAQMVGLDRVVDTTYRMSRSQYLYAGQSVLERPPLFPYASFGTGANEMSALDMAAGAQTLANDGLHSEPYFIERVEGPTGLLYEHEGASTRVLTEEAARRTTSILEGVLRSGTARRSALEGRVAAGKTGTQDNNTNAWFVGYTPELTTAVWVGHPDLYLPMENIPEFVAVDVPRVQGGTFPAAIWKATMDAALAGVPPSTFAAPSPNLRPPMRLFLPGVECPVAVTTAPPTTAPDDAAANPDDPSAAPASTTTTTSTTSTTSTTTTTTTIPGQVIFDFSTTIPRGQTDPTWPVPTIDPRQFDIEICATAPTAPPSTSD
;
A
#
# COMPACT_ATOMS: atom_id res chain seq x y z
N MET A 1 29.09 -5.53 72.61
CA MET A 1 29.08 -5.84 71.14
C MET A 1 27.70 -6.18 70.57
N ARG A 2 26.83 -6.97 71.18
CA ARG A 2 25.49 -7.32 70.64
C ARG A 2 24.52 -6.14 70.45
N ILE A 3 24.52 -5.16 71.35
CA ILE A 3 23.62 -3.98 71.30
C ILE A 3 24.01 -3.04 70.13
N VAL A 4 25.31 -2.83 69.86
CA VAL A 4 25.80 -2.00 68.74
C VAL A 4 25.46 -2.59 67.41
N SER A 5 25.50 -3.96 67.27
CA SER A 5 25.12 -4.63 66.03
C SER A 5 23.61 -4.59 65.75
N TRP A 6 22.79 -4.53 66.81
CA TRP A 6 21.33 -4.38 66.68
C TRP A 6 20.96 -2.99 66.17
N TRP A 7 21.55 -1.94 66.77
CA TRP A 7 21.34 -0.57 66.31
C TRP A 7 21.84 -0.31 64.87
N LEU A 8 22.97 -0.88 64.50
CA LEU A 8 23.47 -0.82 63.11
C LEU A 8 22.51 -1.48 62.12
N ARG A 9 21.92 -2.63 62.47
CA ARG A 9 20.91 -3.30 61.60
C ARG A 9 19.62 -2.50 61.50
N LEU A 10 19.19 -1.90 62.61
CA LEU A 10 17.98 -1.06 62.62
C LEU A 10 18.20 0.20 61.76
N CYS A 11 19.34 0.87 61.88
CA CYS A 11 19.68 2.01 61.04
C CYS A 11 19.76 1.62 59.54
N LEU A 12 20.29 0.45 59.22
CA LEU A 12 20.37 -0.06 57.83
C LEU A 12 18.99 -0.34 57.26
N VAL A 13 18.08 -0.92 58.02
CA VAL A 13 16.69 -1.16 57.59
C VAL A 13 15.93 0.15 57.43
N VAL A 14 16.09 1.11 58.35
CA VAL A 14 15.43 2.41 58.25
C VAL A 14 15.96 3.21 57.04
N THR A 15 17.28 3.22 56.82
CA THR A 15 17.85 3.91 55.64
C THR A 15 17.49 3.22 54.33
N ALA A 16 17.46 1.90 54.26
CA ALA A 16 16.99 1.17 53.11
C ALA A 16 15.51 1.44 52.82
N GLY A 17 14.67 1.46 53.87
CA GLY A 17 13.26 1.82 53.74
C GLY A 17 13.05 3.27 53.28
N ALA A 18 13.81 4.22 53.80
CA ALA A 18 13.76 5.64 53.38
C ALA A 18 14.21 5.80 51.93
N LEU A 19 15.28 5.11 51.50
CA LEU A 19 15.75 5.12 50.12
C LEU A 19 14.71 4.50 49.15
N LEU A 20 14.04 3.44 49.55
CA LEU A 20 13.01 2.79 48.76
C LEU A 20 11.78 3.70 48.61
N ILE A 21 11.35 4.35 49.68
CA ILE A 21 10.27 5.37 49.66
C ILE A 21 10.66 6.53 48.76
N THR A 22 11.88 7.03 48.86
CA THR A 22 12.38 8.14 48.02
C THR A 22 12.43 7.73 46.57
N ALA A 23 12.90 6.52 46.26
CA ALA A 23 12.91 6.01 44.89
C ALA A 23 11.49 5.87 44.29
N VAL A 24 10.53 5.44 45.09
CA VAL A 24 9.11 5.40 44.70
C VAL A 24 8.56 6.79 44.49
N VAL A 25 8.81 7.73 45.38
CA VAL A 25 8.35 9.14 45.25
C VAL A 25 8.97 9.84 44.06
N VAL A 26 10.26 9.65 43.78
CA VAL A 26 10.95 10.25 42.64
C VAL A 26 10.58 9.57 41.33
N GLY A 27 10.40 8.24 41.32
CA GLY A 27 10.06 7.49 40.13
C GLY A 27 8.58 7.57 39.70
N VAL A 28 7.69 7.67 40.71
CA VAL A 28 6.23 7.66 40.50
C VAL A 28 5.61 9.04 40.68
N GLY A 29 6.21 9.88 41.53
CA GLY A 29 5.72 11.22 41.88
C GLY A 29 5.45 12.13 40.69
N PRO A 30 6.36 12.29 39.71
CA PRO A 30 6.11 13.12 38.54
C PRO A 30 4.96 12.59 37.67
N ARG A 31 4.80 11.27 37.60
CA ARG A 31 3.69 10.65 36.88
C ARG A 31 2.35 10.85 37.57
N LEU A 32 2.33 10.70 38.91
CA LEU A 32 1.14 10.97 39.71
C LEU A 32 0.78 12.46 39.70
N TRP A 33 1.77 13.35 39.70
CA TRP A 33 1.56 14.79 39.58
C TRP A 33 0.97 15.18 38.23
N GLY A 34 1.48 14.58 37.11
CA GLY A 34 0.90 14.74 35.79
C GLY A 34 -0.56 14.26 35.71
N ILE A 35 -0.87 13.12 36.35
CA ILE A 35 -2.23 12.60 36.43
C ILE A 35 -3.12 13.50 37.30
N ALA A 36 -2.62 14.02 38.43
CA ALA A 36 -3.38 14.87 39.31
C ALA A 36 -3.72 16.22 38.67
N ASN A 37 -2.83 16.78 37.84
CA ASN A 37 -3.08 18.04 37.13
C ASN A 37 -3.85 17.87 35.80
N ALA A 38 -3.95 16.65 35.28
CA ALA A 38 -4.71 16.38 34.07
C ALA A 38 -6.23 16.58 34.25
N HIS A 39 -6.71 16.63 35.48
CA HIS A 39 -8.16 16.76 35.74
C HIS A 39 -8.69 18.17 35.36
N ASP A 40 -7.85 19.20 35.31
CA ASP A 40 -8.24 20.55 34.92
C ASP A 40 -8.47 20.68 33.38
N GLU A 41 -7.92 19.76 32.61
CA GLU A 41 -8.02 19.71 31.14
C GLU A 41 -9.10 18.72 30.65
N VAL A 42 -9.69 17.93 31.54
CA VAL A 42 -10.73 16.94 31.18
C VAL A 42 -12.10 17.62 31.20
N PRO A 43 -12.88 17.59 30.07
CA PRO A 43 -14.24 18.11 30.07
C PRO A 43 -15.07 17.50 31.19
N VAL A 44 -15.72 18.33 32.00
CA VAL A 44 -16.50 17.89 33.17
C VAL A 44 -17.83 17.25 32.77
N SER A 45 -18.31 17.52 31.55
CA SER A 45 -19.55 16.96 30.99
C SER A 45 -19.24 15.84 30.00
N LEU A 46 -19.95 14.72 30.09
CA LEU A 46 -19.99 13.77 28.99
C LEU A 46 -20.53 14.50 27.75
N PRO A 47 -19.91 14.31 26.57
CA PRO A 47 -20.58 14.64 25.32
C PRO A 47 -21.96 13.94 25.31
N PRO A 48 -22.99 14.52 24.68
CA PRO A 48 -24.26 13.83 24.54
C PRO A 48 -24.02 12.44 23.94
N VAL A 49 -24.73 11.45 24.48
CA VAL A 49 -24.66 10.07 23.96
C VAL A 49 -25.05 10.13 22.49
N GLU A 50 -24.08 10.01 21.59
CA GLU A 50 -24.35 10.04 20.16
C GLU A 50 -25.37 8.96 19.81
N THR A 51 -26.38 9.36 19.05
CA THR A 51 -27.35 8.46 18.47
C THR A 51 -26.63 7.43 17.59
N ILE A 52 -27.17 6.22 17.57
CA ILE A 52 -26.71 5.05 16.84
C ILE A 52 -26.08 5.43 15.49
N ALA A 53 -24.88 4.88 15.26
CA ALA A 53 -24.08 4.94 14.05
C ALA A 53 -24.76 5.52 12.79
N GLU A 54 -24.35 6.71 12.35
CA GLU A 54 -24.76 7.23 11.05
C GLU A 54 -23.86 6.66 9.96
N ARG A 55 -24.46 6.18 8.87
CA ARG A 55 -23.75 5.72 7.66
C ARG A 55 -22.84 6.79 7.13
N SER A 56 -21.68 6.39 6.65
CA SER A 56 -20.87 7.26 5.82
C SER A 56 -21.20 7.06 4.34
N TYR A 57 -21.39 8.16 3.64
CA TYR A 57 -21.76 8.18 2.23
C TYR A 57 -20.56 8.57 1.38
N VAL A 58 -20.44 7.93 0.22
CA VAL A 58 -19.40 8.21 -0.78
C VAL A 58 -20.05 8.82 -2.01
N TYR A 59 -19.54 9.97 -2.41
CA TYR A 59 -20.04 10.74 -3.54
C TYR A 59 -19.01 10.80 -4.66
N ASP A 60 -19.49 10.80 -5.91
CA ASP A 60 -18.66 11.10 -7.07
C ASP A 60 -18.38 12.62 -7.17
N ALA A 61 -17.61 13.03 -8.18
CA ALA A 61 -17.27 14.43 -8.42
C ALA A 61 -18.47 15.31 -8.81
N ALA A 62 -19.58 14.71 -9.26
CA ALA A 62 -20.84 15.41 -9.54
C ALA A 62 -21.77 15.48 -8.33
N GLY A 63 -21.40 14.85 -7.20
CA GLY A 63 -22.20 14.83 -5.97
C GLY A 63 -23.26 13.73 -5.93
N ASN A 64 -23.20 12.75 -6.83
CA ASN A 64 -24.09 11.60 -6.77
C ASN A 64 -23.54 10.57 -5.77
N GLU A 65 -24.41 9.94 -5.01
CA GLU A 65 -24.04 8.84 -4.12
C GLU A 65 -23.64 7.61 -4.94
N ILE A 66 -22.43 7.10 -4.70
CA ILE A 66 -21.87 5.92 -5.39
C ILE A 66 -21.68 4.73 -4.46
N ALA A 67 -21.57 4.95 -3.16
CA ALA A 67 -21.50 3.90 -2.16
C ALA A 67 -21.91 4.45 -0.78
N ALA A 68 -22.27 3.54 0.12
CA ALA A 68 -22.40 3.82 1.53
C ALA A 68 -21.58 2.81 2.32
N TYR A 69 -20.85 3.30 3.34
CA TYR A 69 -20.16 2.45 4.29
C TYR A 69 -21.00 2.41 5.56
N GLU A 70 -21.62 1.28 5.76
CA GLU A 70 -22.35 0.96 6.99
C GLU A 70 -21.75 -0.31 7.58
N LEU A 71 -21.84 -0.43 8.88
CA LEU A 71 -21.65 -1.72 9.51
C LEU A 71 -22.90 -2.54 9.16
N GLU A 72 -22.79 -3.34 8.14
CA GLU A 72 -23.93 -4.11 7.61
C GLU A 72 -24.58 -5.03 8.64
N ASN A 73 -24.04 -5.07 9.85
CA ASN A 73 -24.46 -6.01 10.86
C ASN A 73 -24.60 -5.41 12.27
N ILE A 74 -24.83 -4.11 12.43
CA ILE A 74 -25.44 -3.65 13.69
C ILE A 74 -26.94 -3.68 13.52
N GLN A 75 -27.53 -4.77 13.96
CA GLN A 75 -28.93 -4.86 14.26
C GLN A 75 -29.07 -4.65 15.77
N PRO A 76 -29.42 -3.44 16.24
CA PRO A 76 -29.59 -3.21 17.66
C PRO A 76 -30.70 -4.11 18.18
N VAL A 77 -30.40 -4.86 19.22
CA VAL A 77 -31.37 -5.69 19.92
C VAL A 77 -31.57 -5.17 21.34
N SER A 78 -32.79 -5.22 21.83
CA SER A 78 -33.06 -4.94 23.23
C SER A 78 -32.39 -6.00 24.12
N ILE A 79 -31.96 -5.61 25.31
CA ILE A 79 -31.37 -6.54 26.29
C ILE A 79 -32.30 -7.71 26.59
N ASP A 80 -33.61 -7.50 26.57
CA ASP A 80 -34.65 -8.52 26.80
C ASP A 80 -34.69 -9.62 25.73
N GLN A 81 -34.11 -9.36 24.55
CA GLN A 81 -34.00 -10.33 23.46
C GLN A 81 -32.77 -11.23 23.60
N VAL A 82 -31.82 -10.83 24.45
CA VAL A 82 -30.59 -11.62 24.69
C VAL A 82 -30.86 -12.60 25.83
N PRO A 83 -30.66 -13.91 25.62
CA PRO A 83 -30.89 -14.90 26.69
C PRO A 83 -30.04 -14.61 27.94
N GLU A 84 -30.63 -14.69 29.15
CA GLU A 84 -29.92 -14.44 30.40
C GLU A 84 -28.64 -15.28 30.53
N ALA A 85 -28.67 -16.52 30.04
CA ALA A 85 -27.51 -17.42 30.05
C ALA A 85 -26.35 -16.86 29.21
N VAL A 86 -26.64 -16.21 28.09
CA VAL A 86 -25.62 -15.55 27.21
C VAL A 86 -25.08 -14.30 27.89
N ILE A 87 -25.94 -13.50 28.49
CA ILE A 87 -25.53 -12.34 29.31
C ILE A 87 -24.61 -12.81 30.45
N GLY A 88 -25.00 -13.89 31.16
CA GLY A 88 -24.21 -14.49 32.21
C GLY A 88 -22.82 -14.89 31.76
N ALA A 89 -22.70 -15.52 30.58
CA ALA A 89 -21.42 -15.94 30.03
C ALA A 89 -20.51 -14.73 29.72
N VAL A 90 -21.04 -13.64 29.17
CA VAL A 90 -20.29 -12.41 28.92
C VAL A 90 -19.83 -11.77 30.23
N LEU A 91 -20.72 -11.68 31.22
CA LEU A 91 -20.40 -11.09 32.53
C LEU A 91 -19.35 -11.93 33.28
N ALA A 92 -19.41 -13.25 33.21
CA ALA A 92 -18.47 -14.16 33.85
C ALA A 92 -17.00 -13.90 33.45
N VAL A 93 -16.77 -13.43 32.22
CA VAL A 93 -15.43 -13.20 31.67
C VAL A 93 -15.04 -11.73 31.74
N GLU A 94 -15.95 -10.84 31.34
CA GLU A 94 -15.65 -9.43 31.15
C GLU A 94 -15.81 -8.61 32.43
N ASP A 95 -16.85 -8.88 33.25
CA ASP A 95 -17.13 -8.07 34.43
C ASP A 95 -18.10 -8.77 35.42
N ARG A 96 -17.61 -9.72 36.18
CA ARG A 96 -18.41 -10.54 37.15
C ARG A 96 -19.20 -9.72 38.18
N GLU A 97 -18.67 -8.52 38.51
CA GLU A 97 -19.29 -7.63 39.49
C GLU A 97 -20.02 -6.47 38.85
N PHE A 98 -20.38 -6.52 37.55
CA PHE A 98 -20.95 -5.44 36.77
C PHE A 98 -22.11 -4.74 37.49
N TYR A 99 -23.05 -5.48 38.01
CA TYR A 99 -24.21 -4.97 38.75
C TYR A 99 -23.92 -4.43 40.15
N ARG A 100 -22.66 -4.59 40.64
CA ARG A 100 -22.29 -4.29 42.04
C ARG A 100 -21.38 -3.08 42.18
N HIS A 101 -20.83 -2.54 41.10
CA HIS A 101 -19.95 -1.37 41.12
C HIS A 101 -20.50 -0.21 40.30
N ASP A 102 -19.97 1.01 40.53
CA ASP A 102 -20.36 2.24 39.85
C ASP A 102 -19.33 2.61 38.76
N GLY A 103 -19.21 1.81 37.70
CA GLY A 103 -18.37 2.03 36.53
C GLY A 103 -16.90 1.63 36.70
N VAL A 104 -16.42 1.44 37.94
CA VAL A 104 -15.04 1.04 38.22
C VAL A 104 -15.00 -0.02 39.30
N ASN A 105 -14.44 -1.20 38.97
CA ASN A 105 -14.26 -2.28 39.93
C ASN A 105 -12.89 -2.16 40.64
N VAL A 106 -12.84 -1.41 41.77
CA VAL A 106 -11.62 -1.23 42.55
C VAL A 106 -11.07 -2.53 43.12
N ARG A 107 -11.95 -3.48 43.52
CA ARG A 107 -11.54 -4.79 44.02
C ARG A 107 -10.95 -5.66 42.91
N GLY A 108 -11.55 -5.61 41.73
CA GLY A 108 -11.03 -6.28 40.53
C GLY A 108 -9.68 -5.74 40.08
N LEU A 109 -9.49 -4.41 40.13
CA LEU A 109 -8.21 -3.74 39.87
C LEU A 109 -7.10 -4.21 40.82
N PHE A 110 -7.40 -4.33 42.11
CA PHE A 110 -6.43 -4.79 43.11
C PHE A 110 -6.09 -6.27 42.92
N ARG A 111 -7.07 -7.12 42.64
CA ARG A 111 -6.89 -8.55 42.36
C ARG A 111 -6.03 -8.77 41.12
N ALA A 112 -6.35 -8.10 40.00
CA ALA A 112 -5.60 -8.17 38.74
C ALA A 112 -4.15 -7.66 38.93
N SER A 113 -3.93 -6.64 39.76
CA SER A 113 -2.59 -6.16 40.09
C SER A 113 -1.76 -7.20 40.84
N LEU A 114 -2.34 -7.91 41.79
CA LEU A 114 -1.67 -8.99 42.53
C LEU A 114 -1.37 -10.20 41.60
N SER A 115 -2.34 -10.65 40.84
CA SER A 115 -2.18 -11.79 39.90
C SER A 115 -1.12 -11.51 38.82
N ASN A 116 -1.08 -10.29 38.28
CA ASN A 116 -0.05 -9.87 37.32
C ASN A 116 1.34 -9.80 37.94
N PHE A 117 1.44 -9.53 39.25
CA PHE A 117 2.72 -9.49 39.99
C PHE A 117 3.24 -10.92 40.29
N GLU A 118 2.36 -11.87 40.47
CA GLU A 118 2.69 -13.28 40.74
C GLU A 118 2.95 -14.09 39.45
N GLY A 119 2.93 -13.46 38.27
CA GLY A 119 3.19 -14.13 36.99
C GLY A 119 2.01 -15.00 36.49
N GLY A 120 0.82 -14.79 36.99
CA GLY A 120 -0.41 -15.43 36.53
C GLY A 120 -0.88 -14.86 35.17
N ALA A 121 -1.86 -15.55 34.57
CA ALA A 121 -2.49 -15.09 33.32
C ALA A 121 -2.98 -13.65 33.47
N ARG A 122 -2.67 -12.81 32.45
CA ARG A 122 -3.09 -11.39 32.44
C ARG A 122 -4.61 -11.28 32.51
N GLN A 123 -5.14 -10.97 33.69
CA GLN A 123 -6.56 -10.68 33.88
C GLN A 123 -6.86 -9.24 33.46
N GLY A 124 -7.91 -9.04 32.65
CA GLY A 124 -8.41 -7.73 32.27
C GLY A 124 -9.01 -7.02 33.50
N ALA A 125 -8.55 -5.79 33.78
CA ALA A 125 -9.03 -5.01 34.93
C ALA A 125 -10.04 -3.92 34.52
N SER A 126 -10.49 -3.88 33.27
CA SER A 126 -11.43 -2.87 32.77
C SER A 126 -12.86 -3.39 32.84
N THR A 127 -13.77 -2.58 33.38
CA THR A 127 -15.19 -2.91 33.47
C THR A 127 -15.89 -2.76 32.10
N ILE A 128 -17.05 -3.39 31.94
CA ILE A 128 -17.93 -3.19 30.76
C ILE A 128 -18.21 -1.70 30.52
N THR A 129 -18.54 -0.94 31.56
CA THR A 129 -18.76 0.51 31.44
C THR A 129 -17.54 1.26 30.93
N GLN A 130 -16.35 0.86 31.36
CA GLN A 130 -15.09 1.42 30.83
C GLN A 130 -14.85 1.05 29.37
N GLN A 131 -15.31 -0.12 28.94
CA GLN A 131 -15.21 -0.54 27.54
C GLN A 131 -16.20 0.23 26.65
N VAL A 132 -17.42 0.47 27.11
CA VAL A 132 -18.39 1.36 26.42
C VAL A 132 -17.78 2.76 26.27
N VAL A 133 -17.27 3.33 27.36
CA VAL A 133 -16.61 4.63 27.33
C VAL A 133 -15.45 4.67 26.33
N LYS A 134 -14.63 3.63 26.28
CA LYS A 134 -13.51 3.52 25.33
C LYS A 134 -13.99 3.57 23.88
N VAL A 135 -15.10 2.89 23.58
CA VAL A 135 -15.64 2.79 22.22
C VAL A 135 -16.38 4.07 21.83
N ASP A 136 -17.24 4.59 22.70
CA ASP A 136 -18.18 5.66 22.36
C ASP A 136 -17.62 7.07 22.56
N TYR A 137 -16.68 7.28 23.50
CA TYR A 137 -16.24 8.63 23.90
C TYR A 137 -14.74 8.88 23.77
N LEU A 138 -13.93 7.83 23.74
CA LEU A 138 -12.48 7.96 23.73
C LEU A 138 -11.84 7.40 22.46
N ALA A 139 -12.65 7.06 21.47
CA ALA A 139 -12.15 6.66 20.15
C ALA A 139 -11.37 7.84 19.54
N GLY A 140 -10.13 7.60 19.07
CA GLY A 140 -9.29 8.63 18.46
C GLY A 140 -8.41 9.42 19.42
N LEU A 141 -8.46 9.15 20.72
CA LEU A 141 -7.59 9.82 21.68
C LEU A 141 -6.32 9.01 21.96
N GLU A 142 -5.21 9.72 22.11
CA GLU A 142 -3.91 9.11 22.44
C GLU A 142 -3.97 8.34 23.77
N ARG A 143 -3.48 7.10 23.79
CA ARG A 143 -3.54 6.19 24.96
C ARG A 143 -2.42 6.51 25.98
N ASP A 144 -2.49 7.67 26.59
CA ASP A 144 -1.59 8.11 27.64
C ASP A 144 -2.19 7.94 29.05
N GLY A 145 -1.56 8.52 30.06
CA GLY A 145 -2.08 8.53 31.44
C GLY A 145 -3.41 9.29 31.59
N ARG A 146 -3.67 10.30 30.73
CA ARG A 146 -4.90 11.11 30.71
C ARG A 146 -6.06 10.27 30.18
N TYR A 147 -5.81 9.48 29.12
CA TYR A 147 -6.79 8.56 28.56
C TYR A 147 -7.40 7.63 29.63
N LYS A 148 -6.55 7.01 30.47
CA LYS A 148 -7.05 6.11 31.52
C LYS A 148 -7.83 6.86 32.61
N LEU A 149 -7.43 8.08 32.94
CA LEU A 149 -8.17 8.92 33.87
C LEU A 149 -9.55 9.31 33.29
N MET A 150 -9.59 9.76 32.04
CA MET A 150 -10.85 10.08 31.34
C MET A 150 -11.76 8.86 31.28
N GLN A 151 -11.24 7.70 30.95
CA GLN A 151 -12.00 6.44 30.96
C GLN A 151 -12.67 6.15 32.30
N ILE A 152 -11.96 6.36 33.39
CA ILE A 152 -12.49 6.18 34.75
C ILE A 152 -13.57 7.22 35.10
N LEU A 153 -13.29 8.51 34.80
CA LEU A 153 -14.22 9.59 35.11
C LEU A 153 -15.51 9.48 34.29
N TYR A 154 -15.39 9.20 32.99
CA TYR A 154 -16.54 9.04 32.12
C TYR A 154 -17.34 7.77 32.43
N ALA A 155 -16.69 6.66 32.80
CA ALA A 155 -17.41 5.48 33.25
C ALA A 155 -18.26 5.74 34.48
N ARG A 156 -17.72 6.47 35.48
CA ARG A 156 -18.48 6.86 36.68
C ARG A 156 -19.61 7.86 36.37
N ARG A 157 -19.44 8.66 35.32
CA ARG A 157 -20.47 9.58 34.89
C ARG A 157 -21.58 8.87 34.16
N LEU A 158 -21.23 7.97 33.24
CA LEU A 158 -22.16 7.17 32.47
C LEU A 158 -23.10 6.35 33.36
N GLU A 159 -22.57 5.77 34.41
CA GLU A 159 -23.35 5.04 35.44
C GLU A 159 -24.35 5.89 36.22
N LYS A 160 -24.18 7.21 36.21
CA LYS A 160 -25.17 8.14 36.78
C LYS A 160 -26.25 8.55 35.81
N GLU A 161 -25.98 8.45 34.53
CA GLU A 161 -26.87 8.90 33.45
C GLU A 161 -27.69 7.75 32.84
N LEU A 162 -27.13 6.51 32.83
CA LEU A 162 -27.75 5.32 32.28
C LEU A 162 -27.90 4.20 33.34
N ALA A 163 -28.98 3.46 33.24
CA ALA A 163 -29.17 2.24 34.03
C ALA A 163 -28.19 1.14 33.57
N LYS A 164 -27.89 0.20 34.45
CA LYS A 164 -26.99 -0.93 34.16
C LYS A 164 -27.37 -1.68 32.90
N ASP A 165 -28.65 -2.00 32.74
CA ASP A 165 -29.14 -2.73 31.58
C ASP A 165 -28.99 -1.94 30.28
N GLN A 166 -29.14 -0.60 30.34
CA GLN A 166 -28.90 0.26 29.19
C GLN A 166 -27.40 0.30 28.80
N ILE A 167 -26.49 0.28 29.79
CA ILE A 167 -25.05 0.20 29.53
C ILE A 167 -24.70 -1.16 28.94
N LEU A 168 -25.26 -2.24 29.46
CA LEU A 168 -25.01 -3.60 28.96
C LEU A 168 -25.59 -3.82 27.56
N GLU A 169 -26.82 -3.32 27.30
CA GLU A 169 -27.43 -3.32 25.99
C GLU A 169 -26.54 -2.61 24.96
N ARG A 170 -26.08 -1.41 25.33
CA ARG A 170 -25.17 -0.63 24.47
C ARG A 170 -23.85 -1.39 24.22
N TYR A 171 -23.27 -2.01 25.24
CA TYR A 171 -22.09 -2.84 25.13
C TYR A 171 -22.29 -3.99 24.13
N LEU A 172 -23.32 -4.80 24.35
CA LEU A 172 -23.63 -5.98 23.53
C LEU A 172 -23.95 -5.61 22.08
N ASN A 173 -24.48 -4.42 21.82
CA ASN A 173 -24.76 -3.94 20.47
C ASN A 173 -23.57 -3.29 19.76
N THR A 174 -22.46 -2.99 20.47
CA THR A 174 -21.37 -2.22 19.91
C THR A 174 -20.02 -2.93 19.88
N ILE A 175 -19.86 -3.96 20.74
CA ILE A 175 -18.58 -4.67 20.84
C ILE A 175 -18.30 -5.53 19.59
N PHE A 176 -17.01 -5.59 19.21
CA PHE A 176 -16.54 -6.36 18.06
C PHE A 176 -16.25 -7.81 18.44
N PHE A 177 -16.81 -8.75 17.69
CA PHE A 177 -16.65 -10.20 17.88
C PHE A 177 -15.72 -10.85 16.84
N GLY A 178 -15.12 -10.11 15.92
CA GLY A 178 -14.35 -10.66 14.80
C GLY A 178 -15.22 -10.90 13.55
N ASN A 179 -14.56 -11.23 12.43
CA ASN A 179 -15.21 -11.56 11.16
C ASN A 179 -16.35 -10.58 10.76
N ASN A 180 -16.07 -9.29 10.92
CA ASN A 180 -17.02 -8.19 10.62
C ASN A 180 -18.30 -8.19 11.46
N ALA A 181 -18.36 -8.92 12.57
CA ALA A 181 -19.50 -8.97 13.48
C ALA A 181 -19.35 -7.90 14.58
N TYR A 182 -20.13 -6.84 14.49
CA TYR A 182 -20.28 -5.82 15.53
C TYR A 182 -21.65 -5.94 16.18
N GLY A 183 -21.67 -6.15 17.46
CA GLY A 183 -22.87 -6.46 18.24
C GLY A 183 -23.22 -7.94 18.21
N ILE A 184 -23.97 -8.32 19.24
CA ILE A 184 -24.27 -9.72 19.55
C ILE A 184 -25.21 -10.38 18.53
N GLN A 185 -26.16 -9.65 17.94
CA GLN A 185 -27.02 -10.15 16.87
C GLN A 185 -26.20 -10.51 15.64
N ALA A 186 -25.31 -9.61 15.25
CA ALA A 186 -24.41 -9.83 14.11
C ALA A 186 -23.50 -11.05 14.37
N ALA A 187 -22.96 -11.16 15.57
CA ALA A 187 -22.14 -12.32 15.95
C ALA A 187 -22.94 -13.62 15.93
N SER A 188 -24.19 -13.60 16.41
CA SER A 188 -25.09 -14.75 16.35
C SER A 188 -25.32 -15.22 14.92
N GLU A 189 -25.58 -14.31 14.01
CA GLU A 189 -25.80 -14.64 12.59
C GLU A 189 -24.52 -15.15 11.90
N VAL A 190 -23.39 -14.46 12.12
CA VAL A 190 -22.11 -14.79 11.47
C VAL A 190 -21.58 -16.14 11.91
N TYR A 191 -21.61 -16.43 13.19
CA TYR A 191 -21.02 -17.66 13.71
C TYR A 191 -22.00 -18.83 13.73
N PHE A 192 -23.29 -18.57 13.96
CA PHE A 192 -24.26 -19.68 14.19
C PHE A 192 -25.42 -19.68 13.20
N GLY A 193 -25.61 -18.63 12.39
CA GLY A 193 -26.78 -18.51 11.51
C GLY A 193 -28.10 -18.42 12.27
N LYS A 194 -28.11 -17.88 13.50
CA LYS A 194 -29.25 -17.79 14.41
C LYS A 194 -29.55 -16.36 14.78
N ASN A 195 -30.82 -16.06 15.10
CA ASN A 195 -31.15 -14.84 15.83
C ASN A 195 -30.61 -14.93 17.26
N VAL A 196 -30.32 -13.78 17.88
CA VAL A 196 -29.77 -13.70 19.24
C VAL A 196 -30.62 -14.45 20.27
N GLU A 197 -31.96 -14.40 20.13
CA GLU A 197 -32.92 -15.09 21.00
C GLU A 197 -32.75 -16.63 21.01
N GLN A 198 -32.09 -17.16 19.97
CA GLN A 198 -31.88 -18.61 19.80
C GLN A 198 -30.52 -19.08 20.32
N LEU A 199 -29.70 -18.17 20.82
CA LEU A 199 -28.38 -18.49 21.35
C LEU A 199 -28.52 -19.35 22.65
N THR A 200 -27.69 -20.36 22.73
CA THR A 200 -27.54 -21.16 23.93
C THR A 200 -26.46 -20.63 24.87
N LEU A 201 -26.39 -21.10 26.11
CA LEU A 201 -25.28 -20.78 27.03
C LEU A 201 -23.91 -21.04 26.37
N VAL A 202 -23.76 -22.16 25.67
CA VAL A 202 -22.48 -22.56 25.05
C VAL A 202 -22.10 -21.65 23.89
N ASP A 203 -23.09 -21.22 23.11
CA ASP A 203 -22.89 -20.19 22.09
C ASP A 203 -22.40 -18.87 22.74
N GLY A 204 -23.03 -18.47 23.86
CA GLY A 204 -22.64 -17.30 24.65
C GLY A 204 -21.22 -17.39 25.22
N VAL A 205 -20.84 -18.56 25.75
CA VAL A 205 -19.46 -18.83 26.22
C VAL A 205 -18.45 -18.66 25.10
N PHE A 206 -18.76 -19.16 23.91
CA PHE A 206 -17.89 -18.98 22.75
C PHE A 206 -17.75 -17.49 22.35
N LEU A 207 -18.86 -16.78 22.22
CA LEU A 207 -18.86 -15.35 21.87
C LEU A 207 -18.11 -14.52 22.92
N ALA A 208 -18.34 -14.77 24.22
CA ALA A 208 -17.63 -14.09 25.29
C ALA A 208 -16.10 -14.30 25.20
N GLY A 209 -15.66 -15.46 24.75
CA GLY A 209 -14.25 -15.76 24.52
C GLY A 209 -13.61 -14.89 23.44
N LEU A 210 -14.36 -14.52 22.42
CA LEU A 210 -13.86 -13.70 21.29
C LEU A 210 -13.62 -12.25 21.68
N ILE A 211 -14.41 -11.68 22.59
CA ILE A 211 -14.44 -10.24 22.91
C ILE A 211 -13.05 -9.69 23.25
N GLN A 212 -12.27 -10.41 24.04
CA GLN A 212 -10.96 -9.95 24.53
C GLN A 212 -9.97 -9.64 23.40
N ALA A 213 -9.92 -10.49 22.36
CA ALA A 213 -9.00 -10.35 21.24
C ALA A 213 -9.54 -11.08 19.99
N PRO A 214 -10.57 -10.54 19.31
CA PRO A 214 -11.31 -11.24 18.27
C PRO A 214 -10.44 -11.77 17.12
N SER A 215 -9.45 -10.99 16.69
CA SER A 215 -8.51 -11.42 15.64
C SER A 215 -7.53 -12.50 16.11
N SER A 216 -7.24 -12.59 17.41
CA SER A 216 -6.34 -13.59 17.98
C SER A 216 -7.04 -14.90 18.26
N TYR A 217 -8.35 -14.87 18.47
CA TYR A 217 -9.21 -16.01 18.77
C TYR A 217 -10.16 -16.36 17.63
N ASP A 218 -9.86 -15.89 16.42
CA ASP A 218 -10.61 -16.17 15.19
C ASP A 218 -10.63 -17.70 14.94
N PRO A 219 -11.81 -18.37 14.96
CA PRO A 219 -11.90 -19.82 14.84
C PRO A 219 -11.44 -20.36 13.50
N ILE A 220 -11.46 -19.52 12.45
CA ILE A 220 -11.10 -19.90 11.08
C ILE A 220 -9.59 -19.77 10.86
N ARG A 221 -9.04 -18.62 11.22
CA ARG A 221 -7.63 -18.31 10.99
C ARG A 221 -6.72 -18.88 12.09
N ARG A 222 -7.26 -19.06 13.29
CA ARG A 222 -6.53 -19.49 14.49
C ARG A 222 -7.34 -20.48 15.35
N PRO A 223 -7.68 -21.65 14.83
CA PRO A 223 -8.57 -22.61 15.51
C PRO A 223 -8.04 -23.05 16.88
N GLU A 224 -6.74 -23.30 17.02
CA GLU A 224 -6.16 -23.72 18.30
C GLU A 224 -6.18 -22.66 19.41
N PRO A 225 -5.79 -21.39 19.16
CA PRO A 225 -6.01 -20.30 20.11
C PRO A 225 -7.48 -20.09 20.46
N SER A 226 -8.39 -20.17 19.48
CA SER A 226 -9.84 -20.06 19.69
C SER A 226 -10.34 -21.15 20.64
N ARG A 227 -9.96 -22.40 20.40
CA ARG A 227 -10.33 -23.54 21.23
C ARG A 227 -9.83 -23.41 22.67
N ARG A 228 -8.56 -23.08 22.86
CA ARG A 228 -8.01 -22.86 24.21
C ARG A 228 -8.77 -21.76 24.94
N ARG A 229 -9.08 -20.68 24.26
CA ARG A 229 -9.84 -19.58 24.86
C ARG A 229 -11.25 -19.98 25.22
N PHE A 230 -11.91 -20.78 24.38
CA PHE A 230 -13.24 -21.33 24.68
C PHE A 230 -13.22 -22.17 25.94
N VAL A 231 -12.24 -23.03 26.12
CA VAL A 231 -12.10 -23.87 27.36
C VAL A 231 -11.89 -22.98 28.60
N GLU A 232 -11.07 -21.94 28.51
CA GLU A 232 -10.89 -20.96 29.60
C GLU A 232 -12.21 -20.28 29.99
N VAL A 233 -13.07 -19.98 29.01
CA VAL A 233 -14.37 -19.33 29.27
C VAL A 233 -15.39 -20.37 29.82
N LEU A 234 -15.32 -21.63 29.39
CA LEU A 234 -16.10 -22.71 30.02
C LEU A 234 -15.77 -22.84 31.51
N ASP A 235 -14.49 -22.80 31.87
CA ASP A 235 -14.07 -22.79 33.27
C ASP A 235 -14.64 -21.59 34.04
N ALA A 236 -14.64 -20.42 33.45
CA ALA A 236 -15.23 -19.22 34.05
C ALA A 236 -16.77 -19.38 34.23
N ALA A 237 -17.46 -19.99 33.27
CA ALA A 237 -18.89 -20.25 33.37
C ALA A 237 -19.21 -21.27 34.50
N VAL A 238 -18.34 -22.24 34.72
CA VAL A 238 -18.46 -23.17 35.86
C VAL A 238 -18.22 -22.46 37.19
N ASP A 239 -17.22 -21.58 37.26
CA ASP A 239 -16.89 -20.76 38.44
C ASP A 239 -18.05 -19.84 38.87
N GLU A 240 -18.83 -19.37 37.90
CA GLU A 240 -20.01 -18.51 38.12
C GLU A 240 -21.32 -19.31 38.19
N GLU A 241 -21.22 -20.62 38.35
CA GLU A 241 -22.38 -21.56 38.53
C GLU A 241 -23.39 -21.53 37.36
N LEU A 242 -22.96 -21.08 36.14
CA LEU A 242 -23.80 -21.08 34.94
C LEU A 242 -23.97 -22.48 34.35
N MET A 243 -23.01 -23.35 34.58
CA MET A 243 -23.04 -24.78 34.21
C MET A 243 -22.26 -25.62 35.21
N THR A 244 -22.51 -26.92 35.19
CA THR A 244 -21.78 -27.87 36.02
C THR A 244 -20.42 -28.21 35.40
N ARG A 245 -19.46 -28.63 36.23
CA ARG A 245 -18.17 -29.14 35.75
C ARG A 245 -18.34 -30.31 34.78
N ALA A 246 -19.30 -31.23 35.08
CA ALA A 246 -19.56 -32.40 34.24
C ALA A 246 -20.07 -32.03 32.83
N GLU A 247 -20.89 -30.96 32.71
CA GLU A 247 -21.35 -30.44 31.42
C GLU A 247 -20.19 -29.83 30.65
N ALA A 248 -19.36 -29.01 31.30
CA ALA A 248 -18.16 -28.42 30.68
C ALA A 248 -17.19 -29.51 30.18
N ASP A 249 -16.89 -30.49 31.00
CA ASP A 249 -15.97 -31.58 30.64
C ASP A 249 -16.50 -32.40 29.46
N SER A 250 -17.82 -32.63 29.38
CA SER A 250 -18.47 -33.33 28.25
C SER A 250 -18.31 -32.54 26.94
N ILE A 251 -18.42 -31.19 26.97
CA ILE A 251 -18.22 -30.36 25.81
C ILE A 251 -16.76 -30.44 25.36
N VAL A 252 -15.81 -30.31 26.28
CA VAL A 252 -14.38 -30.36 25.98
C VAL A 252 -14.00 -31.72 25.40
N GLU A 253 -14.54 -32.82 25.95
CA GLU A 253 -14.30 -34.19 25.46
C GLU A 253 -14.65 -34.33 23.97
N CYS A 254 -15.75 -33.72 23.54
CA CYS A 254 -16.21 -33.77 22.14
C CYS A 254 -15.46 -32.82 21.20
N LEU A 255 -14.70 -31.83 21.72
CA LEU A 255 -13.90 -30.91 20.93
C LEU A 255 -12.46 -31.40 20.75
N GLU A 256 -11.95 -32.30 21.55
CA GLU A 256 -10.58 -32.76 21.48
C GLU A 256 -10.37 -33.78 20.36
N PRO A 257 -9.45 -33.51 19.39
CA PRO A 257 -9.02 -34.57 18.48
C PRO A 257 -8.21 -35.59 19.26
N ARG A 258 -8.74 -36.75 19.45
CA ARG A 258 -8.03 -37.83 20.15
C ARG A 258 -7.07 -38.56 19.23
N GLU A 259 -5.84 -38.84 19.70
CA GLU A 259 -4.95 -39.81 19.07
C GLU A 259 -5.63 -41.21 19.10
N ALA A 260 -5.94 -41.67 17.90
CA ALA A 260 -6.49 -42.97 17.53
C ALA A 260 -6.87 -43.92 18.69
N PRO A 261 -8.04 -43.77 19.29
CA PRO A 261 -8.58 -44.81 20.16
C PRO A 261 -8.84 -46.08 19.35
N THR A 262 -9.03 -47.19 20.04
CA THR A 262 -9.52 -48.41 19.38
C THR A 262 -10.83 -48.11 18.65
N ALA A 263 -11.13 -48.82 17.56
CA ALA A 263 -12.35 -48.60 16.78
C ALA A 263 -13.64 -48.63 17.62
N ALA A 264 -13.66 -49.42 18.73
CA ALA A 264 -14.78 -49.49 19.65
C ALA A 264 -14.90 -48.24 20.53
N GLU A 265 -13.77 -47.67 20.99
CA GLU A 265 -13.74 -46.42 21.77
C GLU A 265 -14.10 -45.22 20.88
N GLN A 266 -13.65 -45.19 19.61
CA GLN A 266 -14.03 -44.17 18.65
C GLN A 266 -15.55 -44.21 18.41
N ALA A 267 -16.13 -45.40 18.18
CA ALA A 267 -17.57 -45.53 17.95
C ALA A 267 -18.40 -45.07 19.17
N ALA A 268 -17.94 -45.41 20.40
CA ALA A 268 -18.60 -44.97 21.63
C ALA A 268 -18.46 -43.43 21.85
N LEU A 269 -17.34 -42.81 21.45
CA LEU A 269 -17.15 -41.39 21.51
C LEU A 269 -18.03 -40.67 20.46
N ASP A 270 -18.06 -41.17 19.23
CA ASP A 270 -18.88 -40.64 18.17
C ASP A 270 -20.37 -40.68 18.54
N GLU A 271 -20.84 -41.76 19.15
CA GLU A 271 -22.22 -41.86 19.64
C GLU A 271 -22.53 -40.84 20.74
N ARG A 272 -21.61 -40.60 21.68
CA ARG A 272 -21.78 -39.60 22.75
C ARG A 272 -21.73 -38.18 22.24
N CYS A 273 -20.92 -37.93 21.20
CA CYS A 273 -20.72 -36.61 20.64
C CYS A 273 -21.66 -36.28 19.47
N VAL A 274 -22.59 -37.20 19.11
CA VAL A 274 -23.63 -36.91 18.12
C VAL A 274 -24.48 -35.73 18.57
N GLY A 275 -24.46 -34.64 17.78
CA GLY A 275 -25.19 -33.41 18.08
C GLY A 275 -24.58 -32.55 19.19
N SER A 276 -23.37 -32.90 19.69
CA SER A 276 -22.63 -32.02 20.60
C SER A 276 -22.27 -30.71 19.93
N TRP A 277 -22.07 -29.70 20.79
CA TRP A 277 -21.66 -28.37 20.32
C TRP A 277 -20.27 -28.44 19.66
N GLN A 278 -20.13 -27.76 18.51
CA GLN A 278 -18.87 -27.67 17.77
C GLN A 278 -18.47 -26.20 17.61
N ILE A 279 -17.16 -25.96 17.54
CA ILE A 279 -16.66 -24.63 17.23
C ILE A 279 -17.18 -24.24 15.84
N PRO A 280 -17.87 -23.08 15.71
CA PRO A 280 -18.53 -22.73 14.47
C PRO A 280 -17.53 -22.49 13.34
N GLU A 281 -17.86 -23.05 12.16
CA GLU A 281 -17.37 -22.55 10.89
C GLU A 281 -18.27 -21.40 10.46
N LEU A 282 -17.74 -20.39 9.74
CA LEU A 282 -18.57 -19.27 9.26
C LEU A 282 -19.73 -19.79 8.41
N VAL A 283 -20.96 -19.63 8.92
CA VAL A 283 -22.15 -20.22 8.31
C VAL A 283 -22.68 -19.40 7.13
N GLN A 284 -22.43 -18.08 7.11
CA GLN A 284 -22.88 -17.24 6.00
C GLN A 284 -21.92 -16.08 5.73
N ALA A 285 -21.66 -15.86 4.42
CA ALA A 285 -21.38 -14.51 3.96
C ALA A 285 -22.66 -13.69 4.25
N ILE A 286 -22.53 -12.64 5.05
CA ILE A 286 -23.62 -11.71 5.39
C ILE A 286 -24.33 -11.33 4.09
N PRO A 287 -25.69 -11.44 3.96
CA PRO A 287 -26.36 -11.02 2.78
C PRO A 287 -26.12 -9.53 2.59
N GLU A 288 -25.27 -9.19 1.63
CA GLU A 288 -25.01 -7.80 1.27
C GLU A 288 -26.34 -7.13 0.89
N LYS A 289 -26.82 -6.24 1.73
CA LYS A 289 -27.82 -5.25 1.32
C LYS A 289 -27.19 -4.55 0.11
N LYS A 290 -27.93 -4.49 -1.00
CA LYS A 290 -27.51 -4.10 -2.34
C LYS A 290 -26.88 -2.69 -2.41
N ILE A 291 -25.73 -2.52 -1.75
CA ILE A 291 -24.86 -1.38 -1.97
C ILE A 291 -24.03 -1.77 -3.20
N THR A 292 -24.08 -0.96 -4.23
CA THR A 292 -23.32 -1.22 -5.45
C THR A 292 -21.84 -1.00 -5.16
N ARG A 293 -21.17 -2.02 -4.63
CA ARG A 293 -19.72 -1.99 -4.40
C ARG A 293 -19.01 -2.06 -5.76
N THR A 294 -18.05 -1.19 -5.96
CA THR A 294 -17.20 -1.14 -7.15
C THR A 294 -15.74 -1.26 -6.73
N HIS A 295 -14.85 -1.60 -7.66
CA HIS A 295 -13.41 -1.59 -7.37
C HIS A 295 -12.93 -0.20 -6.89
N PHE A 296 -13.54 0.87 -7.40
CA PHE A 296 -13.22 2.23 -6.97
C PHE A 296 -13.67 2.49 -5.53
N SER A 297 -14.92 2.18 -5.17
CA SER A 297 -15.41 2.39 -3.81
C SER A 297 -14.67 1.52 -2.78
N GLU A 298 -14.32 0.27 -3.15
CA GLU A 298 -13.50 -0.59 -2.30
C GLU A 298 -12.08 -0.06 -2.13
N GLU A 299 -11.54 0.57 -3.16
CA GLU A 299 -10.23 1.24 -3.07
C GLU A 299 -10.28 2.45 -2.13
N VAL A 300 -11.31 3.30 -2.24
CA VAL A 300 -11.54 4.42 -1.30
C VAL A 300 -11.64 3.90 0.14
N ARG A 301 -12.39 2.83 0.37
CA ARG A 301 -12.51 2.18 1.68
C ARG A 301 -11.15 1.69 2.19
N SER A 302 -10.44 0.94 1.35
CA SER A 302 -9.11 0.40 1.69
C SER A 302 -8.09 1.50 1.96
N TYR A 303 -8.12 2.59 1.21
CA TYR A 303 -7.26 3.75 1.41
C TYR A 303 -7.50 4.39 2.78
N LEU A 304 -8.76 4.71 3.10
CA LEU A 304 -9.14 5.33 4.36
C LEU A 304 -8.81 4.45 5.58
N LEU A 305 -8.92 3.13 5.45
CA LEU A 305 -8.64 2.20 6.55
C LEU A 305 -7.17 1.88 6.75
N ASN A 306 -6.42 1.71 5.65
CA ASN A 306 -5.12 1.05 5.70
C ASN A 306 -3.94 1.95 5.33
N ARG A 307 -4.17 3.05 4.59
CA ARG A 307 -3.09 3.81 3.95
C ARG A 307 -3.13 5.32 4.22
N SER A 308 -4.14 5.81 4.92
CA SER A 308 -4.23 7.22 5.31
C SER A 308 -4.50 7.36 6.81
N ASP A 309 -4.18 8.51 7.35
CA ASP A 309 -4.47 8.95 8.71
C ASP A 309 -5.65 9.93 8.79
N ILE A 310 -6.33 10.18 7.66
CA ILE A 310 -7.47 11.12 7.53
C ILE A 310 -8.51 10.87 8.62
N LEU A 311 -8.79 9.60 8.92
CA LEU A 311 -9.81 9.19 9.88
C LEU A 311 -9.25 8.81 11.26
N GLY A 312 -7.95 8.94 11.50
CA GLY A 312 -7.30 8.66 12.78
C GLY A 312 -6.01 7.88 12.67
N ASP A 313 -5.27 7.79 13.77
CA ASP A 313 -3.94 7.19 13.80
C ASP A 313 -3.98 5.65 13.78
N THR A 314 -4.99 5.04 14.40
CA THR A 314 -5.13 3.60 14.49
C THR A 314 -6.17 3.06 13.51
N TYR A 315 -6.03 1.77 13.15
CA TYR A 315 -7.02 1.09 12.29
C TYR A 315 -8.41 1.11 12.91
N GLU A 316 -8.51 0.90 14.24
CA GLU A 316 -9.77 0.88 14.98
C GLU A 316 -10.47 2.23 14.94
N GLU A 317 -9.73 3.33 15.07
CA GLU A 317 -10.27 4.69 14.95
C GLU A 317 -10.80 4.97 13.56
N ARG A 318 -10.00 4.64 12.53
CA ARG A 318 -10.39 4.80 11.13
C ARG A 318 -11.61 3.96 10.80
N TYR A 319 -11.64 2.72 11.28
CA TYR A 319 -12.78 1.82 11.10
C TYR A 319 -14.04 2.40 11.76
N TYR A 320 -13.95 2.81 13.01
CA TYR A 320 -15.07 3.39 13.74
C TYR A 320 -15.63 4.62 13.04
N ARG A 321 -14.78 5.58 12.68
CA ARG A 321 -15.20 6.80 11.99
C ARG A 321 -15.80 6.52 10.61
N LEU A 322 -15.19 5.60 9.87
CA LEU A 322 -15.69 5.27 8.54
C LEU A 322 -17.09 4.66 8.55
N PHE A 323 -17.36 3.78 9.49
CA PHE A 323 -18.61 3.01 9.50
C PHE A 323 -19.68 3.56 10.45
N ARG A 324 -19.32 4.49 11.34
CA ARG A 324 -20.23 5.05 12.34
C ARG A 324 -20.21 6.58 12.43
N GLY A 325 -19.29 7.22 11.75
CA GLY A 325 -19.05 8.65 11.91
C GLY A 325 -19.94 9.55 11.05
N GLY A 326 -20.90 9.04 10.30
CA GLY A 326 -21.77 9.85 9.47
C GLY A 326 -21.03 10.71 8.45
N LEU A 327 -19.95 10.17 7.88
CA LEU A 327 -19.07 10.93 6.99
C LEU A 327 -19.68 11.14 5.61
N LYS A 328 -19.37 12.28 5.01
CA LYS A 328 -19.58 12.54 3.58
C LYS A 328 -18.22 12.56 2.90
N ILE A 329 -17.94 11.54 2.10
CA ILE A 329 -16.67 11.33 1.42
C ILE A 329 -16.86 11.69 -0.04
N TYR A 330 -16.30 12.82 -0.47
CA TYR A 330 -16.36 13.29 -1.84
C TYR A 330 -15.11 12.82 -2.57
N THR A 331 -15.32 12.07 -3.64
CA THR A 331 -14.26 11.44 -4.40
C THR A 331 -13.99 12.15 -5.72
N THR A 332 -12.90 11.79 -6.35
CA THR A 332 -12.48 12.30 -7.66
C THR A 332 -13.19 11.62 -8.83
N LEU A 333 -13.99 10.58 -8.60
CA LEU A 333 -14.65 9.78 -9.65
C LEU A 333 -15.55 10.64 -10.51
N ASP A 334 -15.28 10.74 -11.81
CA ASP A 334 -16.16 11.43 -12.76
C ASP A 334 -17.13 10.40 -13.37
N PRO A 335 -18.45 10.50 -13.13
CA PRO A 335 -19.41 9.51 -13.60
C PRO A 335 -19.45 9.39 -15.13
N LYS A 336 -19.17 10.45 -15.86
CA LYS A 336 -19.09 10.42 -17.33
C LYS A 336 -17.86 9.67 -17.80
N VAL A 337 -16.71 9.93 -17.21
CA VAL A 337 -15.44 9.26 -17.56
C VAL A 337 -15.49 7.79 -17.16
N GLN A 338 -16.04 7.47 -15.98
CA GLN A 338 -16.22 6.08 -15.53
C GLN A 338 -17.14 5.29 -16.49
N ALA A 339 -18.30 5.85 -16.83
CA ALA A 339 -19.22 5.20 -17.77
C ALA A 339 -18.59 5.02 -19.16
N ALA A 340 -17.79 5.99 -19.62
CA ALA A 340 -17.04 5.89 -20.87
C ALA A 340 -16.04 4.72 -20.85
N ALA A 341 -15.28 4.57 -19.76
CA ALA A 341 -14.29 3.50 -19.58
C ALA A 341 -14.97 2.10 -19.52
N GLU A 342 -16.03 1.98 -18.73
CA GLU A 342 -16.80 0.73 -18.62
C GLU A 342 -17.44 0.32 -19.98
N SER A 343 -18.09 1.26 -20.65
CA SER A 343 -18.68 1.03 -21.97
C SER A 343 -17.64 0.67 -23.01
N ALA A 344 -16.50 1.37 -23.00
CA ALA A 344 -15.39 1.07 -23.92
C ALA A 344 -14.85 -0.35 -23.72
N LYS A 345 -14.63 -0.76 -22.46
CA LYS A 345 -14.23 -2.14 -22.16
C LYS A 345 -15.24 -3.15 -22.69
N LEU A 346 -16.53 -2.97 -22.42
CA LEU A 346 -17.57 -3.91 -22.79
C LEU A 346 -17.77 -4.00 -24.31
N THR A 347 -17.59 -2.89 -25.02
CA THR A 347 -17.83 -2.85 -26.50
C THR A 347 -16.60 -3.24 -27.32
N GLN A 348 -15.40 -2.99 -26.81
CA GLN A 348 -14.18 -3.23 -27.57
C GLN A 348 -13.52 -4.58 -27.25
N LEU A 349 -13.72 -5.16 -26.06
CA LEU A 349 -13.19 -6.47 -25.70
C LEU A 349 -14.31 -7.50 -25.77
N PRO A 350 -14.31 -8.43 -26.76
CA PRO A 350 -15.30 -9.49 -26.83
C PRO A 350 -15.31 -10.38 -25.59
N ALA A 351 -16.50 -10.79 -25.15
CA ALA A 351 -16.61 -11.86 -24.17
C ALA A 351 -15.89 -13.11 -24.72
N ASN A 352 -15.09 -13.75 -23.88
CA ASN A 352 -14.21 -14.83 -24.34
C ASN A 352 -14.11 -15.98 -23.35
N SER A 353 -13.91 -17.18 -23.86
CA SER A 353 -13.78 -18.41 -23.07
C SER A 353 -12.43 -18.55 -22.38
N ALA A 354 -11.43 -17.79 -22.82
CA ALA A 354 -10.08 -17.81 -22.26
C ALA A 354 -9.93 -17.01 -20.95
N GLY A 355 -10.96 -16.28 -20.51
CA GLY A 355 -10.93 -15.51 -19.30
C GLY A 355 -10.12 -14.20 -19.38
N ILE A 356 -9.82 -13.73 -20.60
CA ILE A 356 -9.10 -12.47 -20.81
C ILE A 356 -9.94 -11.30 -20.37
N GLU A 357 -9.33 -10.40 -19.64
CA GLU A 357 -9.93 -9.19 -19.04
C GLU A 357 -9.18 -7.93 -19.44
N ALA A 358 -9.78 -6.78 -19.12
CA ALA A 358 -9.11 -5.49 -19.25
C ALA A 358 -9.29 -4.66 -18.00
N SER A 359 -8.27 -3.86 -17.67
CA SER A 359 -8.37 -2.77 -16.70
C SER A 359 -8.13 -1.42 -17.38
N VAL A 360 -8.79 -0.39 -16.83
CA VAL A 360 -8.68 0.99 -17.34
C VAL A 360 -8.54 1.93 -16.15
N VAL A 361 -7.56 2.83 -16.21
CA VAL A 361 -7.40 3.94 -15.27
C VAL A 361 -7.32 5.22 -16.05
N THR A 362 -8.14 6.20 -15.68
CA THR A 362 -8.11 7.54 -16.27
C THR A 362 -7.85 8.59 -15.18
N LEU A 363 -6.84 9.41 -15.40
CA LEU A 363 -6.46 10.51 -14.53
C LEU A 363 -6.75 11.85 -15.21
N ASP A 364 -7.05 12.86 -14.42
CA ASP A 364 -6.94 14.25 -14.83
C ASP A 364 -5.47 14.57 -15.07
N SER A 365 -5.14 15.05 -16.27
CA SER A 365 -3.75 15.27 -16.67
C SER A 365 -3.04 16.39 -15.88
N LYS A 366 -3.79 17.28 -15.22
CA LYS A 366 -3.21 18.39 -14.46
C LYS A 366 -3.08 18.10 -12.98
N THR A 367 -4.10 17.47 -12.40
CA THR A 367 -4.21 17.31 -10.96
C THR A 367 -3.81 15.95 -10.45
N GLY A 368 -3.80 14.91 -11.31
CA GLY A 368 -3.62 13.52 -10.89
C GLY A 368 -4.88 12.87 -10.30
N ALA A 369 -6.02 13.58 -10.25
CA ALA A 369 -7.29 13.03 -9.77
C ALA A 369 -7.70 11.79 -10.57
N VAL A 370 -8.05 10.69 -9.89
CA VAL A 370 -8.50 9.46 -10.53
C VAL A 370 -9.96 9.64 -10.96
N ARG A 371 -10.17 9.93 -12.25
CA ARG A 371 -11.49 10.20 -12.83
C ARG A 371 -12.27 8.93 -13.19
N ALA A 372 -11.57 7.82 -13.48
CA ALA A 372 -12.17 6.52 -13.70
C ALA A 372 -11.24 5.38 -13.31
N MET A 373 -11.82 4.28 -12.83
CA MET A 373 -11.11 3.05 -12.53
C MET A 373 -11.98 1.83 -12.81
N VAL A 374 -11.56 1.03 -13.79
CA VAL A 374 -12.19 -0.25 -14.16
C VAL A 374 -11.22 -1.36 -13.79
N GLY A 375 -11.52 -2.12 -12.75
CA GLY A 375 -10.64 -3.16 -12.18
C GLY A 375 -10.84 -4.55 -12.76
N GLY A 376 -11.39 -4.69 -13.96
CA GLY A 376 -11.69 -5.98 -14.57
C GLY A 376 -13.19 -6.27 -14.63
N ARG A 377 -13.61 -7.50 -14.33
CA ARG A 377 -15.04 -7.83 -14.17
C ARG A 377 -15.66 -6.96 -13.08
N PRO A 378 -16.98 -6.71 -13.16
CA PRO A 378 -17.65 -5.98 -12.09
C PRO A 378 -17.32 -6.58 -10.72
N PHE A 379 -17.09 -5.72 -9.74
CA PHE A 379 -16.80 -6.15 -8.37
C PHE A 379 -17.92 -7.07 -7.86
N GLN A 380 -17.52 -8.19 -7.31
CA GLN A 380 -18.44 -9.13 -6.65
C GLN A 380 -17.70 -9.74 -5.47
N ALA A 381 -18.22 -9.54 -4.26
CA ALA A 381 -17.67 -10.12 -3.05
C ALA A 381 -17.53 -11.64 -3.16
N GLY A 382 -16.40 -12.18 -2.72
CA GLY A 382 -16.08 -13.61 -2.81
C GLY A 382 -15.69 -14.11 -4.20
N ARG A 383 -15.69 -13.26 -5.25
CA ARG A 383 -15.35 -13.70 -6.61
C ARG A 383 -14.42 -12.77 -7.37
N ASN A 384 -14.81 -11.52 -7.57
CA ASN A 384 -14.10 -10.56 -8.42
C ASN A 384 -13.60 -9.38 -7.56
N GLU A 385 -12.89 -9.69 -6.48
CA GLU A 385 -12.41 -8.68 -5.52
C GLU A 385 -11.08 -8.06 -5.94
N VAL A 386 -10.29 -8.79 -6.75
CA VAL A 386 -8.99 -8.30 -7.19
C VAL A 386 -9.16 -7.13 -8.15
N ASN A 387 -8.63 -5.98 -7.77
CA ASN A 387 -8.60 -4.79 -8.63
C ASN A 387 -7.43 -4.85 -9.61
N LEU A 388 -7.70 -5.25 -10.85
CA LEU A 388 -6.68 -5.37 -11.90
C LEU A 388 -6.06 -4.02 -12.29
N ALA A 389 -6.73 -2.90 -11.98
CA ALA A 389 -6.20 -1.57 -12.23
C ALA A 389 -5.01 -1.22 -11.32
N LEU A 390 -4.92 -1.90 -10.16
CA LEU A 390 -3.86 -1.75 -9.16
C LEU A 390 -2.89 -2.95 -9.13
N SER A 391 -3.23 -4.03 -9.83
CA SER A 391 -2.38 -5.22 -9.93
C SER A 391 -1.21 -4.96 -10.86
N THR A 392 0.01 -5.30 -10.41
CA THR A 392 1.21 -5.15 -11.24
C THR A 392 1.29 -6.22 -12.31
N ARG A 393 1.73 -5.83 -13.49
CA ARG A 393 1.91 -6.70 -14.67
C ARG A 393 3.13 -6.24 -15.46
N GLN A 394 3.79 -7.17 -16.14
CA GLN A 394 4.87 -6.84 -17.06
C GLN A 394 4.40 -5.85 -18.12
N THR A 395 5.13 -4.74 -18.23
CA THR A 395 4.72 -3.59 -19.02
C THR A 395 4.94 -3.75 -20.52
N GLY A 396 5.79 -4.69 -20.90
CA GLY A 396 6.25 -4.80 -22.28
C GLY A 396 6.77 -3.45 -22.79
N SER A 397 6.61 -3.20 -24.06
CA SER A 397 7.10 -1.97 -24.70
C SER A 397 6.46 -0.65 -24.21
N SER A 398 5.45 -0.67 -23.33
CA SER A 398 4.91 0.59 -22.77
C SER A 398 5.89 1.27 -21.83
N ILE A 399 6.81 0.54 -21.21
CA ILE A 399 7.91 1.07 -20.37
C ILE A 399 8.81 2.06 -21.12
N LYS A 400 8.84 1.99 -22.44
CA LYS A 400 9.66 2.85 -23.32
C LYS A 400 9.33 4.33 -23.19
N ILE A 401 8.16 4.68 -22.67
CA ILE A 401 7.81 6.07 -22.30
C ILE A 401 8.86 6.65 -21.35
N PHE A 402 9.25 5.90 -20.32
CA PHE A 402 10.19 6.36 -19.30
C PHE A 402 11.63 6.40 -19.81
N ILE A 403 12.00 5.41 -20.63
CA ILE A 403 13.32 5.38 -21.27
C ILE A 403 13.49 6.60 -22.19
N LEU A 404 12.45 6.89 -22.99
CA LEU A 404 12.46 8.07 -23.87
C LEU A 404 12.55 9.37 -23.07
N ALA A 405 11.74 9.51 -22.02
CA ALA A 405 11.77 10.68 -21.16
C ALA A 405 13.14 10.88 -20.52
N ALA A 406 13.76 9.82 -19.99
CA ALA A 406 15.09 9.85 -19.44
C ALA A 406 16.15 10.21 -20.47
N ALA A 407 16.08 9.68 -21.69
CA ALA A 407 17.00 9.98 -22.77
C ALA A 407 16.87 11.44 -23.24
N VAL A 408 15.65 11.93 -23.43
CA VAL A 408 15.39 13.32 -23.84
C VAL A 408 15.81 14.28 -22.72
N GLN A 409 15.54 13.98 -21.46
CA GLN A 409 16.04 14.74 -20.32
C GLN A 409 17.57 14.77 -20.28
N ALA A 410 18.21 13.73 -20.78
CA ALA A 410 19.65 13.61 -20.93
C ALA A 410 20.23 14.32 -22.18
N GLY A 411 19.39 14.91 -23.03
CA GLY A 411 19.81 15.69 -24.21
C GLY A 411 19.63 14.99 -25.55
N ALA A 412 19.02 13.80 -25.60
CA ALA A 412 18.65 13.16 -26.87
C ALA A 412 17.58 14.00 -27.61
N GLN A 413 17.69 14.07 -28.93
CA GLN A 413 16.76 14.77 -29.80
C GLN A 413 15.97 13.76 -30.65
N ASN A 414 14.80 14.17 -31.15
CA ASN A 414 13.91 13.33 -31.94
C ASN A 414 14.53 12.78 -33.23
N ASP A 415 15.44 13.54 -33.84
CA ASP A 415 16.14 13.24 -35.08
C ASP A 415 17.50 12.54 -34.89
N ASP A 416 17.93 12.30 -33.67
CA ASP A 416 19.13 11.50 -33.39
C ASP A 416 18.99 10.07 -33.92
N LEU A 417 20.05 9.56 -34.51
CA LEU A 417 20.07 8.27 -35.20
C LEU A 417 20.51 7.17 -34.25
N ILE A 418 19.76 6.07 -34.19
CA ILE A 418 20.08 4.91 -33.39
C ILE A 418 19.89 3.61 -34.19
N ASP A 419 20.70 2.58 -33.90
CA ASP A 419 20.63 1.29 -34.58
C ASP A 419 19.51 0.40 -34.00
N GLY A 420 18.55 0.02 -34.84
CA GLY A 420 17.43 -0.84 -34.48
C GLY A 420 17.51 -2.24 -35.07
N ARG A 421 18.63 -2.63 -35.72
CA ARG A 421 18.79 -3.94 -36.33
C ARG A 421 18.83 -5.06 -35.31
N ARG A 422 18.24 -6.18 -35.67
CA ARG A 422 18.27 -7.43 -34.89
C ARG A 422 18.98 -8.56 -35.69
N PRO A 423 19.57 -9.55 -35.02
CA PRO A 423 19.73 -9.64 -33.57
C PRO A 423 20.63 -8.55 -33.04
N CYS A 424 20.40 -8.09 -31.80
CA CYS A 424 21.32 -7.23 -31.11
C CYS A 424 21.85 -7.89 -29.83
N VAL A 425 23.14 -7.74 -29.59
CA VAL A 425 23.84 -8.29 -28.45
C VAL A 425 24.31 -7.11 -27.59
N LEU A 426 23.87 -7.09 -26.35
CA LEU A 426 24.07 -5.97 -25.42
C LEU A 426 24.71 -6.48 -24.13
N PRO A 427 25.43 -5.64 -23.41
CA PRO A 427 25.91 -5.97 -22.06
C PRO A 427 24.78 -6.42 -21.15
N ASN A 428 25.06 -7.35 -20.29
CA ASN A 428 24.17 -7.79 -19.23
C ASN A 428 24.84 -7.50 -17.88
N PRO A 429 24.48 -6.39 -17.19
CA PRO A 429 25.08 -6.05 -15.91
C PRO A 429 24.87 -7.08 -14.82
N ASP A 430 23.79 -7.86 -14.89
CA ASP A 430 23.46 -8.89 -13.89
C ASP A 430 24.28 -10.18 -14.09
N ASP A 431 24.73 -10.46 -15.32
CA ASP A 431 25.56 -11.61 -15.67
C ASP A 431 26.51 -11.22 -16.83
N PRO A 432 27.68 -10.63 -16.51
CA PRO A 432 28.65 -10.17 -17.53
C PRO A 432 29.15 -11.25 -18.49
N ASP A 433 29.08 -12.52 -18.09
CA ASP A 433 29.50 -13.66 -18.91
C ASP A 433 28.44 -14.10 -19.93
N GLN A 434 27.19 -13.65 -19.76
CA GLN A 434 26.06 -13.95 -20.65
C GLN A 434 25.42 -12.67 -21.20
N PRO A 435 25.77 -12.25 -22.40
CA PRO A 435 25.23 -11.03 -23.00
C PRO A 435 23.72 -11.12 -23.16
N PHE A 436 23.04 -9.98 -23.02
CA PHE A 436 21.60 -9.88 -23.30
C PHE A 436 21.37 -9.83 -24.81
N VAL A 437 20.68 -10.83 -25.34
CA VAL A 437 20.45 -10.99 -26.79
C VAL A 437 18.98 -10.81 -27.13
N ILE A 438 18.66 -9.91 -28.06
CA ILE A 438 17.31 -9.69 -28.56
C ILE A 438 17.22 -10.21 -30.00
N THR A 439 16.43 -11.26 -30.19
CA THR A 439 16.19 -11.91 -31.48
C THR A 439 14.80 -11.63 -32.05
N GLU A 440 13.88 -11.11 -31.22
CA GLU A 440 12.48 -10.91 -31.55
C GLU A 440 12.10 -9.44 -31.69
N GLY A 441 10.94 -9.19 -32.29
CA GLY A 441 10.42 -7.86 -32.53
C GLY A 441 10.73 -7.36 -33.97
N VAL A 442 10.41 -6.09 -34.21
CA VAL A 442 10.64 -5.44 -35.50
C VAL A 442 12.12 -5.05 -35.62
N SER A 443 12.75 -5.37 -36.76
CA SER A 443 14.09 -4.91 -37.12
C SER A 443 14.01 -3.63 -37.94
N ARG A 444 14.89 -2.68 -37.66
CA ARG A 444 14.99 -1.44 -38.45
C ARG A 444 16.45 -1.00 -38.53
N ASP A 445 16.84 -0.52 -39.69
CA ASP A 445 18.18 0.05 -39.89
C ASP A 445 18.38 1.31 -39.02
N VAL A 446 19.57 1.83 -39.00
CA VAL A 446 19.85 3.10 -38.31
C VAL A 446 18.88 4.17 -38.79
N SER A 447 18.04 4.62 -37.88
CA SER A 447 16.95 5.57 -38.18
C SER A 447 16.77 6.55 -37.01
N PRO A 448 16.04 7.66 -37.22
CA PRO A 448 15.75 8.63 -36.19
C PRO A 448 15.03 8.05 -34.97
N LEU A 449 15.30 8.59 -33.79
CA LEU A 449 14.74 8.14 -32.51
C LEU A 449 13.22 8.22 -32.49
N ASP A 450 12.61 9.21 -33.14
CA ASP A 450 11.17 9.32 -33.27
C ASP A 450 10.58 8.13 -34.03
N GLU A 451 11.17 7.73 -35.18
CA GLU A 451 10.73 6.55 -35.92
C GLU A 451 10.92 5.25 -35.12
N MET A 452 12.03 5.11 -34.37
CA MET A 452 12.26 3.98 -33.47
C MET A 452 11.20 3.88 -32.40
N THR A 453 10.69 5.02 -31.95
CA THR A 453 9.60 5.14 -30.97
C THR A 453 8.26 4.74 -31.59
N TRP A 454 7.94 5.27 -32.78
CA TRP A 454 6.65 5.01 -33.44
C TRP A 454 6.43 3.54 -33.74
N PHE A 455 7.50 2.84 -34.14
CA PHE A 455 7.47 1.41 -34.45
C PHE A 455 7.94 0.50 -33.29
N SER A 456 8.25 1.10 -32.13
CA SER A 456 8.53 0.37 -30.89
C SER A 456 9.72 -0.60 -30.97
N ILE A 457 10.83 -0.19 -31.61
CA ILE A 457 11.98 -1.04 -31.91
C ILE A 457 12.70 -1.48 -30.64
N ASN A 458 12.77 -2.80 -30.36
CA ASN A 458 13.34 -3.35 -29.11
C ASN A 458 14.84 -3.08 -29.01
N CYS A 459 15.61 -3.40 -30.05
CA CYS A 459 17.06 -3.20 -30.04
C CYS A 459 17.48 -1.75 -29.84
N ALA A 460 16.77 -0.80 -30.46
CA ALA A 460 17.04 0.62 -30.28
C ALA A 460 16.80 1.06 -28.84
N TYR A 461 15.69 0.63 -28.23
CA TYR A 461 15.33 1.03 -26.88
C TYR A 461 16.17 0.36 -25.78
N SER A 462 16.60 -0.88 -25.99
CA SER A 462 17.51 -1.53 -25.04
C SER A 462 18.90 -0.91 -25.08
N ARG A 463 19.39 -0.49 -26.27
CA ARG A 463 20.60 0.35 -26.37
C ARG A 463 20.42 1.68 -25.67
N LEU A 464 19.31 2.38 -25.95
CA LEU A 464 19.01 3.68 -25.38
C LEU A 464 18.96 3.62 -23.84
N ALA A 465 18.33 2.58 -23.27
CA ALA A 465 18.25 2.41 -21.82
C ALA A 465 19.64 2.23 -21.18
N GLN A 466 20.50 1.43 -21.83
CA GLN A 466 21.88 1.24 -21.33
C GLN A 466 22.76 2.48 -21.56
N MET A 467 22.56 3.23 -22.61
CA MET A 467 23.27 4.49 -22.87
C MET A 467 22.92 5.55 -21.81
N VAL A 468 21.64 5.67 -21.47
CA VAL A 468 21.16 6.56 -20.41
C VAL A 468 21.65 6.09 -19.03
N GLY A 469 21.83 4.79 -18.86
CA GLY A 469 22.10 4.12 -17.59
C GLY A 469 20.83 3.56 -16.98
N LEU A 470 20.80 2.25 -16.71
CA LEU A 470 19.62 1.54 -16.24
C LEU A 470 19.09 2.08 -14.91
N ASP A 471 20.00 2.40 -13.96
CA ASP A 471 19.62 3.00 -12.67
C ASP A 471 18.92 4.36 -12.86
N ARG A 472 19.39 5.18 -13.80
CA ARG A 472 18.79 6.46 -14.09
C ARG A 472 17.41 6.31 -14.74
N VAL A 473 17.24 5.33 -15.61
CA VAL A 473 15.93 5.01 -16.19
C VAL A 473 14.97 4.54 -15.09
N VAL A 474 15.42 3.70 -14.17
CA VAL A 474 14.64 3.27 -12.99
C VAL A 474 14.24 4.48 -12.14
N ASP A 475 15.19 5.35 -11.78
CA ASP A 475 14.92 6.56 -10.98
C ASP A 475 13.90 7.47 -11.69
N THR A 476 14.08 7.70 -13.00
CA THR A 476 13.13 8.51 -13.78
C THR A 476 11.74 7.88 -13.79
N THR A 477 11.64 6.55 -13.92
CA THR A 477 10.38 5.82 -13.88
C THR A 477 9.68 6.01 -12.53
N TYR A 478 10.40 5.85 -11.41
CA TYR A 478 9.86 6.09 -10.08
C TYR A 478 9.35 7.52 -9.89
N ARG A 479 10.14 8.51 -10.29
CA ARG A 479 9.75 9.92 -10.14
C ARG A 479 8.53 10.28 -10.95
N MET A 480 8.45 9.78 -12.20
CA MET A 480 7.31 10.03 -13.09
C MET A 480 6.04 9.32 -12.65
N SER A 481 6.17 8.13 -12.04
CA SER A 481 5.03 7.26 -11.69
C SER A 481 4.78 7.19 -10.18
N ARG A 482 5.40 8.06 -9.39
CA ARG A 482 5.27 8.04 -7.95
C ARG A 482 3.80 7.95 -7.54
N SER A 483 3.48 6.88 -6.83
CA SER A 483 2.17 6.64 -6.24
C SER A 483 2.35 5.93 -4.92
N GLN A 484 1.38 6.03 -4.06
CA GLN A 484 1.34 5.27 -2.81
C GLN A 484 1.30 3.74 -3.02
N TYR A 485 1.02 3.27 -4.24
CA TYR A 485 0.95 1.85 -4.60
C TYR A 485 2.28 1.31 -5.06
N LEU A 486 3.03 2.06 -5.84
CA LEU A 486 4.35 1.65 -6.32
C LEU A 486 5.31 1.36 -5.16
N TYR A 487 5.12 2.07 -4.04
CA TYR A 487 5.90 1.89 -2.81
C TYR A 487 5.12 1.17 -1.68
N ALA A 488 3.88 0.72 -1.92
CA ALA A 488 3.02 0.20 -0.87
C ALA A 488 3.63 -1.02 -0.16
N GLY A 489 3.92 -0.85 1.13
CA GLY A 489 4.29 -1.91 2.05
C GLY A 489 5.70 -2.46 1.91
N GLN A 490 6.57 -1.87 1.08
CA GLN A 490 7.95 -2.30 0.92
C GLN A 490 8.91 -1.12 1.13
N SER A 491 9.95 -1.33 1.94
CA SER A 491 11.09 -0.44 1.95
C SER A 491 11.76 -0.52 0.57
N VAL A 492 12.01 0.64 -0.07
CA VAL A 492 12.78 0.72 -1.33
C VAL A 492 14.14 0.03 -1.22
N LEU A 493 14.69 -0.05 0.00
CA LEU A 493 15.95 -0.70 0.32
C LEU A 493 15.84 -2.23 0.39
N GLU A 494 14.66 -2.76 0.77
CA GLU A 494 14.49 -4.21 0.95
C GLU A 494 14.04 -4.94 -0.31
N ARG A 495 13.21 -4.28 -1.14
CA ARG A 495 12.74 -4.84 -2.41
C ARG A 495 12.26 -3.71 -3.33
N PRO A 496 13.10 -3.12 -4.14
CA PRO A 496 12.65 -2.16 -5.15
C PRO A 496 11.71 -2.90 -6.12
N PRO A 497 10.50 -2.38 -6.39
CA PRO A 497 9.59 -2.99 -7.35
C PRO A 497 10.10 -2.92 -8.79
N LEU A 498 11.04 -2.03 -9.10
CA LEU A 498 11.68 -1.91 -10.40
C LEU A 498 13.19 -2.17 -10.28
N PHE A 499 13.68 -3.01 -11.19
CA PHE A 499 15.08 -3.43 -11.21
C PHE A 499 15.78 -2.94 -12.48
N PRO A 500 17.07 -2.56 -12.40
CA PRO A 500 17.85 -2.08 -13.55
C PRO A 500 18.34 -3.21 -14.45
N TYR A 501 17.45 -4.12 -14.84
CA TYR A 501 17.78 -5.25 -15.72
C TYR A 501 18.16 -4.80 -17.14
N ALA A 502 19.02 -5.54 -17.80
CA ALA A 502 19.30 -5.37 -19.24
C ALA A 502 18.01 -5.44 -20.07
N SER A 503 17.05 -6.26 -19.65
CA SER A 503 15.71 -6.42 -20.24
C SER A 503 14.71 -5.29 -19.91
N PHE A 504 15.13 -4.22 -19.21
CA PHE A 504 14.27 -3.08 -18.92
C PHE A 504 13.62 -2.52 -20.21
N GLY A 505 14.41 -2.40 -21.28
CA GLY A 505 13.95 -1.90 -22.57
C GLY A 505 12.87 -2.73 -23.26
N THR A 506 12.71 -4.00 -22.89
CA THR A 506 11.67 -4.90 -23.38
C THR A 506 10.48 -5.03 -22.41
N GLY A 507 10.57 -4.42 -21.19
CA GLY A 507 9.48 -4.32 -20.25
C GLY A 507 9.31 -5.52 -19.34
N ALA A 508 10.41 -6.10 -18.88
CA ALA A 508 10.39 -7.18 -17.88
C ALA A 508 9.88 -6.75 -16.51
N ASN A 509 10.02 -5.47 -16.17
CA ASN A 509 9.49 -4.92 -14.93
C ASN A 509 7.97 -4.82 -14.92
N GLU A 510 7.39 -4.94 -13.73
CA GLU A 510 5.95 -4.92 -13.51
C GLU A 510 5.47 -3.59 -12.94
N MET A 511 4.38 -3.06 -13.49
CA MET A 511 3.70 -1.85 -13.01
C MET A 511 2.19 -2.03 -13.12
N SER A 512 1.44 -1.30 -12.32
CA SER A 512 -0.02 -1.26 -12.41
C SER A 512 -0.50 -0.27 -13.49
N ALA A 513 -1.77 -0.38 -13.89
CA ALA A 513 -2.37 0.59 -14.81
C ALA A 513 -2.39 2.00 -14.18
N LEU A 514 -2.55 2.11 -12.87
CA LEU A 514 -2.47 3.38 -12.17
C LEU A 514 -1.07 4.00 -12.26
N ASP A 515 -0.01 3.22 -12.03
CA ASP A 515 1.37 3.70 -12.11
C ASP A 515 1.74 4.14 -13.53
N MET A 516 1.31 3.37 -14.53
CA MET A 516 1.53 3.71 -15.93
C MET A 516 0.79 4.98 -16.36
N ALA A 517 -0.45 5.17 -15.87
CA ALA A 517 -1.19 6.41 -16.08
C ALA A 517 -0.53 7.60 -15.37
N ALA A 518 -0.07 7.43 -14.12
CA ALA A 518 0.64 8.45 -13.36
C ALA A 518 1.92 8.93 -14.07
N GLY A 519 2.68 7.96 -14.62
CA GLY A 519 3.90 8.28 -15.38
C GLY A 519 3.61 9.08 -16.66
N ALA A 520 2.55 8.72 -17.37
CA ALA A 520 2.14 9.44 -18.57
C ALA A 520 1.52 10.84 -18.24
N GLN A 521 0.82 10.95 -17.09
CA GLN A 521 0.32 12.22 -16.57
C GLN A 521 1.44 13.27 -16.40
N THR A 522 2.60 12.81 -15.92
CA THR A 522 3.77 13.69 -15.79
C THR A 522 4.16 14.33 -17.14
N LEU A 523 4.08 13.61 -18.24
CA LEU A 523 4.32 14.17 -19.59
C LEU A 523 3.19 15.09 -20.03
N ALA A 524 1.94 14.69 -19.82
CA ALA A 524 0.76 15.50 -20.15
C ALA A 524 0.72 16.85 -19.41
N ASN A 525 1.40 16.94 -18.27
CA ASN A 525 1.52 18.11 -17.42
C ASN A 525 2.90 18.80 -17.49
N ASP A 526 3.51 18.81 -18.69
CA ASP A 526 4.78 19.52 -18.93
C ASP A 526 5.90 19.14 -17.94
N GLY A 527 5.97 17.88 -17.50
CA GLY A 527 6.99 17.36 -16.57
C GLY A 527 6.69 17.59 -15.08
N LEU A 528 5.50 18.09 -14.77
CA LEU A 528 5.00 18.16 -13.39
C LEU A 528 4.25 16.89 -13.04
N HIS A 529 4.76 16.12 -12.09
CA HIS A 529 4.09 14.96 -11.53
C HIS A 529 3.12 15.40 -10.44
N SER A 530 1.88 14.92 -10.53
CA SER A 530 0.86 15.02 -9.48
C SER A 530 0.54 13.61 -9.01
N GLU A 531 0.69 13.34 -7.73
CA GLU A 531 0.41 12.00 -7.18
C GLU A 531 -1.06 11.63 -7.35
N PRO A 532 -1.40 10.44 -7.86
CA PRO A 532 -2.78 10.02 -8.02
C PRO A 532 -3.52 9.97 -6.68
N TYR A 533 -4.73 10.54 -6.65
CA TYR A 533 -5.57 10.57 -5.46
C TYR A 533 -7.03 10.28 -5.79
N PHE A 534 -7.79 9.79 -4.77
CA PHE A 534 -9.16 9.30 -4.90
C PHE A 534 -10.18 10.17 -4.15
N ILE A 535 -9.73 10.96 -3.17
CA ILE A 535 -10.59 11.68 -2.24
C ILE A 535 -10.30 13.16 -2.35
N GLU A 536 -11.32 13.95 -2.71
CA GLU A 536 -11.24 15.41 -2.75
C GLU A 536 -11.37 15.99 -1.34
N ARG A 537 -12.39 15.55 -0.59
CA ARG A 537 -12.62 16.00 0.78
C ARG A 537 -13.44 15.00 1.59
N VAL A 538 -13.32 15.09 2.89
CA VAL A 538 -14.12 14.34 3.87
C VAL A 538 -14.75 15.33 4.85
N GLU A 539 -16.06 15.28 4.96
CA GLU A 539 -16.84 16.06 5.91
C GLU A 539 -17.39 15.12 6.99
N GLY A 540 -17.29 15.52 8.24
CA GLY A 540 -17.94 14.86 9.36
C GLY A 540 -19.12 15.67 9.90
N PRO A 541 -19.83 15.18 10.92
CA PRO A 541 -20.95 15.89 11.55
C PRO A 541 -20.58 17.27 12.08
N THR A 542 -19.32 17.47 12.46
CA THR A 542 -18.80 18.72 13.03
C THR A 542 -18.13 19.65 12.00
N GLY A 543 -18.08 19.26 10.74
CA GLY A 543 -17.50 20.04 9.65
C GLY A 543 -16.45 19.30 8.84
N LEU A 544 -15.61 20.05 8.14
CA LEU A 544 -14.55 19.54 7.28
C LEU A 544 -13.46 18.82 8.09
N LEU A 545 -13.17 17.58 7.74
CA LEU A 545 -12.10 16.78 8.35
C LEU A 545 -10.84 16.74 7.46
N TYR A 546 -11.03 16.72 6.15
CA TYR A 546 -9.95 16.64 5.17
C TYR A 546 -10.35 17.33 3.88
N GLU A 547 -9.40 18.00 3.27
CA GLU A 547 -9.47 18.50 1.90
C GLU A 547 -8.12 18.25 1.23
N HIS A 548 -8.16 17.73 0.00
CA HIS A 548 -6.95 17.42 -0.75
C HIS A 548 -6.23 18.71 -1.14
N GLU A 549 -5.00 18.86 -0.66
CA GLU A 549 -4.11 19.94 -1.09
C GLU A 549 -3.32 19.45 -2.30
N GLY A 550 -3.70 19.91 -3.50
CA GLY A 550 -3.01 19.56 -4.74
C GLY A 550 -1.54 19.97 -4.71
N ALA A 551 -0.65 18.99 -4.77
CA ALA A 551 0.78 19.21 -4.87
C ALA A 551 1.33 18.60 -6.16
N SER A 552 2.12 19.35 -6.90
CA SER A 552 2.83 18.85 -8.08
C SER A 552 4.33 19.04 -7.91
N THR A 553 5.08 18.03 -8.28
CA THR A 553 6.56 18.03 -8.20
C THR A 553 7.13 18.02 -9.61
N ARG A 554 8.10 18.91 -9.89
CA ARG A 554 8.78 18.89 -11.18
C ARG A 554 9.76 17.72 -11.25
N VAL A 555 9.51 16.82 -12.19
CA VAL A 555 10.32 15.61 -12.41
C VAL A 555 11.14 15.72 -13.69
N LEU A 556 10.58 16.31 -14.72
CA LEU A 556 11.26 16.59 -15.99
C LEU A 556 11.26 18.08 -16.25
N THR A 557 12.26 18.55 -17.03
CA THR A 557 12.17 19.90 -17.59
C THR A 557 10.98 19.98 -18.54
N GLU A 558 10.39 21.17 -18.68
CA GLU A 558 9.30 21.39 -19.64
C GLU A 558 9.70 21.00 -21.06
N GLU A 559 10.90 21.32 -21.46
CA GLU A 559 11.43 20.99 -22.77
C GLU A 559 11.51 19.48 -22.98
N ALA A 560 12.00 18.72 -21.97
CA ALA A 560 12.08 17.27 -22.06
C ALA A 560 10.70 16.63 -22.14
N ALA A 561 9.74 17.09 -21.35
CA ALA A 561 8.37 16.59 -21.38
C ALA A 561 7.70 16.88 -22.74
N ARG A 562 7.79 18.10 -23.23
CA ARG A 562 7.21 18.55 -24.52
C ARG A 562 7.82 17.80 -25.71
N ARG A 563 9.14 17.63 -25.73
CA ARG A 563 9.83 16.86 -26.79
C ARG A 563 9.46 15.38 -26.75
N THR A 564 9.43 14.78 -25.57
CA THR A 564 8.96 13.40 -25.38
C THR A 564 7.53 13.24 -25.89
N THR A 565 6.64 14.16 -25.53
CA THR A 565 5.24 14.17 -26.00
C THR A 565 5.14 14.28 -27.52
N SER A 566 5.90 15.19 -28.14
CA SER A 566 5.93 15.37 -29.59
C SER A 566 6.38 14.11 -30.33
N ILE A 567 7.35 13.37 -29.78
CA ILE A 567 7.77 12.08 -30.33
C ILE A 567 6.64 11.05 -30.19
N LEU A 568 5.98 10.97 -29.03
CA LEU A 568 4.91 10.01 -28.74
C LEU A 568 3.61 10.28 -29.53
N GLU A 569 3.34 11.52 -29.96
CA GLU A 569 2.25 11.82 -30.90
C GLU A 569 2.36 11.01 -32.20
N GLY A 570 3.58 10.76 -32.67
CA GLY A 570 3.84 10.00 -33.87
C GLY A 570 3.37 8.54 -33.79
N VAL A 571 3.27 7.97 -32.58
CA VAL A 571 2.75 6.60 -32.38
C VAL A 571 1.29 6.49 -32.83
N LEU A 572 0.48 7.51 -32.55
CA LEU A 572 -0.92 7.61 -32.98
C LEU A 572 -1.07 8.11 -34.41
N ARG A 573 -0.15 8.98 -34.89
CA ARG A 573 -0.20 9.54 -36.24
C ARG A 573 0.25 8.53 -37.30
N SER A 574 1.35 7.84 -37.08
CA SER A 574 2.03 7.01 -38.10
C SER A 574 2.47 5.63 -37.59
N GLY A 575 2.45 5.41 -36.26
CA GLY A 575 3.05 4.27 -35.61
C GLY A 575 2.09 3.12 -35.31
N THR A 576 2.42 2.39 -34.26
CA THR A 576 1.76 1.14 -33.83
C THR A 576 0.30 1.32 -33.41
N ALA A 577 -0.14 2.53 -33.08
CA ALA A 577 -1.52 2.84 -32.68
C ALA A 577 -2.26 3.78 -33.64
N ARG A 578 -1.84 3.89 -34.90
CA ARG A 578 -2.43 4.83 -35.88
C ARG A 578 -3.95 4.67 -36.09
N ARG A 579 -4.48 3.46 -35.87
CA ARG A 579 -5.93 3.19 -35.98
C ARG A 579 -6.74 3.74 -34.81
N SER A 580 -6.07 4.11 -33.74
CA SER A 580 -6.68 4.64 -32.51
C SER A 580 -6.46 6.14 -32.31
N ALA A 581 -6.06 6.86 -33.36
CA ALA A 581 -6.00 8.32 -33.34
C ALA A 581 -7.39 8.92 -33.03
N LEU A 582 -7.41 9.98 -32.21
CA LEU A 582 -8.64 10.70 -31.89
C LEU A 582 -8.99 11.66 -33.03
N GLU A 583 -10.27 11.85 -33.32
CA GLU A 583 -10.72 12.79 -34.34
C GLU A 583 -10.75 14.22 -33.78
N GLY A 584 -10.07 15.13 -34.49
CA GLY A 584 -10.07 16.56 -34.13
C GLY A 584 -9.34 16.88 -32.84
N ARG A 585 -8.55 15.95 -32.27
CA ARG A 585 -7.85 16.16 -31.00
C ARG A 585 -6.45 15.56 -31.05
N VAL A 586 -5.47 16.30 -30.51
CA VAL A 586 -4.10 15.81 -30.36
C VAL A 586 -4.03 14.81 -29.21
N ALA A 587 -3.22 13.77 -29.38
CA ALA A 587 -2.94 12.80 -28.35
C ALA A 587 -1.55 12.18 -28.56
N ALA A 588 -0.93 11.81 -27.45
CA ALA A 588 0.33 11.08 -27.43
C ALA A 588 0.16 9.76 -26.68
N GLY A 589 0.98 8.76 -27.00
CA GLY A 589 0.86 7.48 -26.28
C GLY A 589 1.85 6.44 -26.75
N LYS A 590 1.78 5.25 -26.13
CA LYS A 590 2.66 4.11 -26.40
C LYS A 590 1.94 2.78 -26.26
N THR A 591 2.14 1.91 -27.20
CA THR A 591 1.73 0.49 -27.13
C THR A 591 2.74 -0.33 -26.33
N GLY A 592 2.26 -1.29 -25.57
CA GLY A 592 3.04 -2.33 -24.91
C GLY A 592 2.53 -3.71 -25.34
N THR A 593 3.43 -4.63 -25.57
CA THR A 593 3.13 -6.04 -25.79
C THR A 593 4.29 -6.82 -25.18
N GLN A 594 3.96 -7.77 -24.33
CA GLN A 594 4.92 -8.69 -23.72
C GLN A 594 5.11 -9.89 -24.62
N ASP A 595 6.21 -10.60 -24.46
CA ASP A 595 6.52 -11.82 -25.20
C ASP A 595 5.38 -12.82 -25.11
N ASN A 596 5.14 -13.57 -26.19
CA ASN A 596 4.00 -14.47 -26.35
C ASN A 596 2.62 -13.80 -26.20
N ASN A 597 2.52 -12.47 -26.31
CA ASN A 597 1.27 -11.72 -26.17
C ASN A 597 0.50 -12.00 -24.85
N THR A 598 1.20 -12.21 -23.75
CA THR A 598 0.59 -12.52 -22.45
C THR A 598 0.03 -11.28 -21.75
N ASN A 599 0.60 -10.10 -22.02
CA ASN A 599 0.14 -8.80 -21.56
C ASN A 599 0.16 -7.81 -22.72
N ALA A 600 -0.91 -7.06 -22.86
CA ALA A 600 -1.02 -6.02 -23.88
C ALA A 600 -1.45 -4.70 -23.24
N TRP A 601 -0.80 -3.60 -23.62
CA TRP A 601 -0.96 -2.30 -23.02
C TRP A 601 -1.15 -1.19 -24.05
N PHE A 602 -1.94 -0.21 -23.69
CA PHE A 602 -1.88 1.10 -24.32
C PHE A 602 -1.94 2.18 -23.23
N VAL A 603 -0.97 3.07 -23.26
CA VAL A 603 -0.91 4.23 -22.36
C VAL A 603 -0.91 5.47 -23.21
N GLY A 604 -1.91 6.33 -23.06
CA GLY A 604 -2.03 7.51 -23.90
C GLY A 604 -2.73 8.66 -23.18
N TYR A 605 -2.50 9.87 -23.67
CA TYR A 605 -2.97 11.09 -23.03
C TYR A 605 -3.26 12.20 -24.02
N THR A 606 -4.12 13.10 -23.58
CA THR A 606 -4.37 14.42 -24.14
C THR A 606 -3.99 15.46 -23.08
N PRO A 607 -4.02 16.77 -23.36
CA PRO A 607 -3.81 17.76 -22.32
C PRO A 607 -4.82 17.70 -21.16
N GLU A 608 -5.99 17.07 -21.38
CA GLU A 608 -7.09 17.00 -20.41
C GLU A 608 -7.07 15.71 -19.57
N LEU A 609 -6.92 14.56 -20.24
CA LEU A 609 -7.02 13.24 -19.61
C LEU A 609 -5.85 12.33 -19.98
N THR A 610 -5.43 11.53 -19.04
CA THR A 610 -4.42 10.48 -19.21
C THR A 610 -5.02 9.13 -18.88
N THR A 611 -4.94 8.16 -19.81
CA THR A 611 -5.56 6.85 -19.64
C THR A 611 -4.57 5.72 -19.95
N ALA A 612 -4.48 4.76 -19.02
CA ALA A 612 -3.77 3.50 -19.23
C ALA A 612 -4.76 2.33 -19.30
N VAL A 613 -4.55 1.47 -20.27
CA VAL A 613 -5.35 0.25 -20.51
C VAL A 613 -4.43 -0.96 -20.52
N TRP A 614 -4.76 -1.95 -19.72
CA TRP A 614 -4.16 -3.29 -19.77
C TRP A 614 -5.17 -4.33 -20.23
N VAL A 615 -4.72 -5.33 -21.00
CA VAL A 615 -5.48 -6.50 -21.41
C VAL A 615 -4.63 -7.75 -21.19
N GLY A 616 -5.19 -8.76 -20.53
CA GLY A 616 -4.51 -10.01 -20.23
C GLY A 616 -5.38 -10.96 -19.40
N HIS A 617 -4.82 -12.11 -19.03
CA HIS A 617 -5.49 -13.00 -18.08
C HIS A 617 -5.21 -12.54 -16.64
N PRO A 618 -6.24 -12.49 -15.75
CA PRO A 618 -6.06 -12.00 -14.38
C PRO A 618 -5.00 -12.73 -13.55
N ASP A 619 -4.91 -14.06 -13.71
CA ASP A 619 -4.11 -14.91 -12.81
C ASP A 619 -2.97 -15.65 -13.52
N LEU A 620 -2.95 -15.68 -14.87
CA LEU A 620 -2.02 -16.49 -15.64
C LEU A 620 -1.32 -15.67 -16.73
N TYR A 621 -0.10 -16.04 -17.07
CA TYR A 621 0.58 -15.56 -18.27
C TYR A 621 0.12 -16.38 -19.50
N LEU A 622 -1.16 -16.21 -19.86
CA LEU A 622 -1.79 -16.92 -20.96
C LEU A 622 -1.52 -16.21 -22.30
N PRO A 623 -0.95 -16.88 -23.32
CA PRO A 623 -0.80 -16.30 -24.65
C PRO A 623 -2.14 -15.92 -25.26
N MET A 624 -2.30 -14.66 -25.65
CA MET A 624 -3.53 -14.16 -26.28
C MET A 624 -3.44 -14.27 -27.80
N GLU A 625 -3.25 -15.52 -28.27
CA GLU A 625 -3.15 -15.84 -29.70
C GLU A 625 -4.21 -16.87 -30.08
N ASN A 626 -4.82 -16.66 -31.24
CA ASN A 626 -5.79 -17.58 -31.83
C ASN A 626 -7.00 -17.94 -30.96
N ILE A 627 -7.35 -17.04 -30.02
CA ILE A 627 -8.57 -17.17 -29.22
C ILE A 627 -9.77 -17.04 -30.17
N PRO A 628 -10.67 -18.02 -30.23
CA PRO A 628 -11.72 -18.08 -31.28
C PRO A 628 -12.57 -16.81 -31.36
N GLU A 629 -12.95 -16.24 -30.19
CA GLU A 629 -13.79 -15.04 -30.11
C GLU A 629 -13.04 -13.79 -30.64
N PHE A 630 -11.72 -13.75 -30.50
CA PHE A 630 -10.88 -12.66 -31.00
C PHE A 630 -10.57 -12.82 -32.51
N VAL A 631 -10.39 -14.04 -32.97
CA VAL A 631 -10.26 -14.36 -34.41
C VAL A 631 -11.52 -13.94 -35.13
N ALA A 632 -12.70 -14.16 -34.56
CA ALA A 632 -14.00 -13.79 -35.14
C ALA A 632 -14.16 -12.28 -35.39
N VAL A 633 -13.37 -11.44 -34.71
CA VAL A 633 -13.32 -9.97 -34.88
C VAL A 633 -12.01 -9.51 -35.54
N ASP A 634 -11.33 -10.38 -36.27
CA ASP A 634 -10.09 -10.14 -37.02
C ASP A 634 -8.90 -9.71 -36.14
N VAL A 635 -8.84 -10.22 -34.88
CA VAL A 635 -7.73 -10.03 -33.97
C VAL A 635 -7.14 -11.39 -33.55
N PRO A 636 -6.40 -12.07 -34.43
CA PRO A 636 -5.81 -13.38 -34.13
C PRO A 636 -4.69 -13.28 -33.04
N ARG A 637 -4.14 -12.09 -32.81
CA ARG A 637 -3.14 -11.81 -31.78
C ARG A 637 -3.47 -10.51 -31.09
N VAL A 638 -3.56 -10.54 -29.75
CA VAL A 638 -3.79 -9.34 -28.97
C VAL A 638 -2.45 -8.63 -28.73
N GLN A 639 -2.37 -7.41 -29.18
CA GLN A 639 -1.22 -6.53 -29.04
C GLN A 639 -1.68 -5.16 -28.53
N GLY A 640 -0.75 -4.33 -28.06
CA GLY A 640 -1.09 -3.01 -27.55
C GLY A 640 -1.85 -2.12 -28.54
N GLY A 641 -1.62 -2.31 -29.84
CA GLY A 641 -2.33 -1.59 -30.93
C GLY A 641 -3.70 -2.15 -31.30
N THR A 642 -4.17 -3.23 -30.66
CA THR A 642 -5.48 -3.86 -30.89
C THR A 642 -6.48 -3.45 -29.78
N PHE A 643 -6.97 -4.37 -28.98
CA PHE A 643 -7.98 -4.09 -27.94
C PHE A 643 -7.56 -2.99 -26.97
N PRO A 644 -6.31 -2.95 -26.41
CA PRO A 644 -5.96 -1.88 -25.48
C PRO A 644 -6.10 -0.49 -26.10
N ALA A 645 -5.57 -0.28 -27.32
CA ALA A 645 -5.67 1.00 -28.00
C ALA A 645 -7.11 1.33 -28.44
N ALA A 646 -7.92 0.32 -28.80
CA ALA A 646 -9.34 0.49 -29.13
C ALA A 646 -10.17 0.91 -27.89
N ILE A 647 -9.96 0.25 -26.75
CA ILE A 647 -10.58 0.62 -25.46
C ILE A 647 -10.17 2.04 -25.07
N TRP A 648 -8.88 2.36 -25.16
CA TRP A 648 -8.39 3.69 -24.89
C TRP A 648 -9.08 4.75 -25.75
N LYS A 649 -9.13 4.53 -27.08
CA LYS A 649 -9.79 5.45 -28.00
C LYS A 649 -11.26 5.66 -27.66
N ALA A 650 -12.01 4.57 -27.48
CA ALA A 650 -13.42 4.64 -27.14
C ALA A 650 -13.67 5.36 -25.80
N THR A 651 -12.81 5.12 -24.80
CA THR A 651 -12.86 5.83 -23.51
C THR A 651 -12.65 7.33 -23.72
N MET A 652 -11.58 7.69 -24.42
CA MET A 652 -11.21 9.12 -24.59
C MET A 652 -12.22 9.87 -25.46
N ASP A 653 -12.70 9.27 -26.55
CA ASP A 653 -13.73 9.89 -27.41
C ASP A 653 -15.03 10.19 -26.63
N ALA A 654 -15.49 9.23 -25.82
CA ALA A 654 -16.71 9.39 -25.02
C ALA A 654 -16.51 10.35 -23.81
N ALA A 655 -15.40 10.21 -23.10
CA ALA A 655 -15.08 11.06 -21.94
C ALA A 655 -14.92 12.53 -22.34
N LEU A 656 -14.27 12.78 -23.46
CA LEU A 656 -13.96 14.13 -23.95
C LEU A 656 -15.03 14.70 -24.91
N ALA A 657 -16.14 13.99 -25.11
CA ALA A 657 -17.26 14.51 -25.92
C ALA A 657 -17.79 15.80 -25.29
N GLY A 658 -17.85 16.88 -26.12
CA GLY A 658 -18.28 18.20 -25.67
C GLY A 658 -17.22 19.03 -24.92
N VAL A 659 -16.04 18.46 -24.64
CA VAL A 659 -14.91 19.21 -24.08
C VAL A 659 -14.14 19.88 -25.24
N PRO A 660 -13.89 21.19 -25.21
CA PRO A 660 -13.08 21.84 -26.24
C PRO A 660 -11.68 21.20 -26.34
N PRO A 661 -11.18 20.92 -27.56
CA PRO A 661 -9.84 20.34 -27.69
C PRO A 661 -8.76 21.37 -27.35
N SER A 662 -7.79 20.93 -26.52
CA SER A 662 -6.55 21.67 -26.26
C SER A 662 -5.39 21.05 -27.04
N THR A 663 -4.27 21.73 -27.11
CA THR A 663 -3.05 21.28 -27.76
C THR A 663 -1.90 21.21 -26.76
N PHE A 664 -0.96 20.31 -26.98
CA PHE A 664 0.29 20.31 -26.23
C PHE A 664 1.15 21.53 -26.62
N ALA A 665 1.91 22.02 -25.66
CA ALA A 665 2.92 23.03 -25.97
C ALA A 665 4.03 22.40 -26.82
N ALA A 666 4.41 23.09 -27.89
CA ALA A 666 5.47 22.58 -28.77
C ALA A 666 6.84 22.65 -28.07
N PRO A 667 7.71 21.66 -28.30
CA PRO A 667 9.10 21.76 -27.88
C PRO A 667 9.84 22.85 -28.64
N SER A 668 10.95 23.31 -28.11
CA SER A 668 11.88 24.20 -28.83
C SER A 668 12.46 23.54 -30.08
N PRO A 669 12.87 24.26 -31.10
CA PRO A 669 13.62 23.67 -32.21
C PRO A 669 14.87 22.92 -31.74
N ASN A 670 15.30 21.91 -32.49
CA ASN A 670 16.52 21.17 -32.17
C ASN A 670 17.70 22.15 -32.11
N LEU A 671 18.50 22.03 -31.05
CA LEU A 671 19.62 22.94 -30.76
C LEU A 671 20.92 22.58 -31.48
N ARG A 672 21.01 21.34 -31.97
CA ARG A 672 22.17 20.77 -32.65
C ARG A 672 21.76 19.91 -33.84
N PRO A 673 22.66 19.63 -34.80
CA PRO A 673 22.42 18.63 -35.83
C PRO A 673 22.17 17.23 -35.23
N PRO A 674 21.46 16.35 -35.97
CA PRO A 674 21.29 14.95 -35.55
C PRO A 674 22.65 14.27 -35.31
N MET A 675 22.70 13.52 -34.20
CA MET A 675 23.88 12.75 -33.84
C MET A 675 23.55 11.25 -33.90
N ARG A 676 24.56 10.43 -34.12
CA ARG A 676 24.43 9.01 -33.98
C ARG A 676 24.64 8.59 -32.53
N LEU A 677 23.64 7.93 -31.95
CA LEU A 677 23.67 7.41 -30.61
C LEU A 677 24.30 6.02 -30.64
N PHE A 678 25.36 5.81 -29.84
CA PHE A 678 26.08 4.55 -29.73
C PHE A 678 26.14 4.09 -28.28
N LEU A 679 26.19 2.79 -28.07
CA LEU A 679 26.49 2.25 -26.76
C LEU A 679 28.04 2.20 -26.57
N PRO A 680 28.60 3.02 -25.68
CA PRO A 680 30.05 3.09 -25.48
C PRO A 680 30.66 1.73 -25.12
N GLY A 681 31.85 1.41 -25.68
CA GLY A 681 32.54 0.16 -25.44
C GLY A 681 32.00 -1.07 -26.18
N VAL A 682 30.81 -0.98 -26.78
CA VAL A 682 30.17 -2.09 -27.52
C VAL A 682 30.16 -1.83 -29.03
N GLU A 683 29.70 -0.68 -29.43
CA GLU A 683 29.50 -0.30 -30.85
C GLU A 683 30.57 0.70 -31.33
N CYS A 684 31.31 1.28 -30.39
CA CYS A 684 32.36 2.24 -30.64
C CYS A 684 33.55 1.93 -29.71
N PRO A 685 34.68 1.43 -30.25
CA PRO A 685 35.85 1.24 -29.41
C PRO A 685 36.32 2.59 -28.88
N VAL A 686 36.29 2.76 -27.59
CA VAL A 686 36.87 3.94 -26.94
C VAL A 686 38.39 3.84 -27.19
N ALA A 687 38.93 4.79 -27.93
CA ALA A 687 40.37 4.91 -28.06
C ALA A 687 40.96 5.19 -26.64
N VAL A 688 41.58 4.20 -26.05
CA VAL A 688 42.31 4.39 -24.80
C VAL A 688 43.48 5.31 -25.16
N THR A 689 43.33 6.59 -24.90
CA THR A 689 44.43 7.54 -24.96
C THR A 689 45.32 7.19 -23.77
N THR A 690 46.27 6.29 -23.99
CA THR A 690 47.41 6.16 -23.08
C THR A 690 48.13 7.48 -23.15
N ALA A 691 48.00 8.28 -22.09
CA ALA A 691 48.86 9.44 -21.93
C ALA A 691 50.33 8.97 -22.08
N PRO A 692 51.12 9.67 -22.91
CA PRO A 692 52.53 9.34 -23.00
C PRO A 692 53.14 9.42 -21.59
N PRO A 693 54.05 8.54 -21.23
CA PRO A 693 54.68 8.58 -19.92
C PRO A 693 55.35 9.95 -19.78
N THR A 694 54.94 10.69 -18.79
CA THR A 694 55.56 11.94 -18.39
C THR A 694 56.97 11.57 -17.90
N THR A 695 57.98 11.80 -18.73
CA THR A 695 59.37 11.71 -18.27
C THR A 695 59.57 12.83 -17.26
N ALA A 696 59.69 12.43 -16.01
CA ALA A 696 60.19 13.35 -14.98
C ALA A 696 61.64 13.70 -15.27
N PRO A 697 62.05 14.97 -15.11
CA PRO A 697 63.45 15.29 -15.14
C PRO A 697 64.18 14.71 -13.92
N ASP A 698 65.22 13.94 -14.17
CA ASP A 698 66.25 13.68 -13.19
C ASP A 698 66.86 15.02 -12.75
N ASP A 699 66.85 15.27 -11.43
CA ASP A 699 67.92 16.08 -10.85
C ASP A 699 68.06 15.88 -9.36
N ALA A 700 69.30 15.50 -9.05
CA ALA A 700 70.15 15.86 -7.91
C ALA A 700 69.93 15.22 -6.55
N ALA A 701 70.92 14.40 -6.28
CA ALA A 701 71.37 13.93 -4.98
C ALA A 701 71.60 15.05 -3.96
N ALA A 702 71.19 14.81 -2.70
CA ALA A 702 71.88 15.35 -1.51
C ALA A 702 71.57 14.46 -0.29
N ASN A 703 72.62 13.87 0.14
CA ASN A 703 73.24 13.50 1.42
C ASN A 703 72.40 13.29 2.69
N PRO A 704 72.65 12.21 3.43
CA PRO A 704 72.07 11.98 4.76
C PRO A 704 73.03 12.53 5.83
N ASP A 705 72.46 12.97 6.94
CA ASP A 705 72.99 13.16 8.26
C ASP A 705 72.52 14.50 8.90
N ASP A 706 71.61 14.42 9.80
CA ASP A 706 71.72 14.98 11.15
C ASP A 706 70.56 14.60 12.08
N PRO A 707 70.82 14.11 13.26
CA PRO A 707 69.78 13.72 14.21
C PRO A 707 69.67 14.79 15.32
N SER A 708 68.48 15.23 15.67
CA SER A 708 68.16 15.54 17.06
C SER A 708 66.76 16.12 17.27
N ALA A 709 66.12 15.56 18.26
CA ALA A 709 65.18 16.14 19.22
C ALA A 709 63.73 15.64 19.16
N ALA A 710 63.47 14.66 19.99
CA ALA A 710 62.21 14.45 20.69
C ALA A 710 62.23 15.28 22.02
N PRO A 711 61.18 15.28 22.91
CA PRO A 711 59.74 15.10 22.76
C PRO A 711 58.94 16.13 23.57
N ALA A 712 57.62 16.21 23.43
CA ALA A 712 56.77 16.58 24.57
C ALA A 712 55.32 16.07 24.39
N SER A 713 54.95 15.27 25.35
CA SER A 713 53.61 14.76 25.62
C SER A 713 52.58 15.85 25.96
N THR A 714 51.34 15.68 25.50
CA THR A 714 50.20 15.99 26.36
C THR A 714 49.01 15.14 25.99
N THR A 715 48.54 14.37 26.94
CA THR A 715 47.43 13.49 27.00
C THR A 715 46.13 14.29 27.04
N THR A 716 45.17 13.98 26.19
CA THR A 716 43.76 14.24 26.51
C THR A 716 42.90 13.13 25.92
N THR A 717 42.31 12.38 26.82
CA THR A 717 41.40 11.27 26.58
C THR A 717 40.05 11.81 26.17
N THR A 718 39.55 11.43 25.00
CA THR A 718 38.13 11.54 24.68
C THR A 718 37.71 10.25 23.98
N SER A 719 36.79 9.56 24.64
CA SER A 719 36.18 8.32 24.17
C SER A 719 35.32 8.61 22.92
N THR A 720 35.65 7.95 21.83
CA THR A 720 34.77 7.94 20.67
C THR A 720 34.44 6.49 20.31
N THR A 721 33.16 6.21 20.33
CA THR A 721 32.54 4.95 19.94
C THR A 721 32.83 4.69 18.46
N SER A 722 33.49 3.59 18.17
CA SER A 722 33.83 3.17 16.82
C SER A 722 32.60 2.60 16.13
N THR A 723 32.03 3.32 15.19
CA THR A 723 31.14 2.75 14.20
C THR A 723 32.00 2.28 13.04
N THR A 724 32.05 0.99 12.82
CA THR A 724 32.79 0.36 11.73
C THR A 724 32.04 0.63 10.43
N SER A 725 32.46 1.63 9.69
CA SER A 725 32.00 1.85 8.30
C SER A 725 32.81 0.92 7.40
N THR A 726 32.13 -0.08 6.86
CA THR A 726 32.71 -0.90 5.78
C THR A 726 32.70 -0.05 4.51
N THR A 727 33.84 0.51 4.16
CA THR A 727 34.02 1.25 2.91
C THR A 727 34.11 0.23 1.78
N THR A 728 33.02 -0.01 1.08
CA THR A 728 33.02 -0.71 -0.20
C THR A 728 33.58 0.27 -1.22
N THR A 729 34.78 -0.01 -1.71
CA THR A 729 35.38 0.79 -2.78
C THR A 729 34.66 0.50 -4.09
N THR A 730 33.63 1.28 -4.38
CA THR A 730 32.97 1.26 -5.69
C THR A 730 33.85 2.01 -6.66
N THR A 731 34.32 1.32 -7.69
CA THR A 731 35.06 1.95 -8.80
C THR A 731 34.05 2.80 -9.58
N THR A 732 34.04 4.11 -9.36
CA THR A 732 33.19 5.04 -10.08
C THR A 732 33.76 5.26 -11.47
N ILE A 733 32.94 5.01 -12.49
CA ILE A 733 33.22 5.47 -13.85
C ILE A 733 33.05 7.01 -13.85
N PRO A 734 33.99 7.79 -14.37
CA PRO A 734 33.86 9.26 -14.42
C PRO A 734 32.58 9.66 -15.17
N GLY A 735 31.72 10.43 -14.53
CA GLY A 735 30.43 10.87 -15.07
C GLY A 735 29.20 10.15 -14.48
N GLN A 736 29.37 9.12 -13.69
CA GLN A 736 28.26 8.44 -13.03
C GLN A 736 27.89 9.17 -11.74
N VAL A 737 26.70 9.75 -11.70
CA VAL A 737 26.11 10.29 -10.47
C VAL A 737 25.46 9.14 -9.72
N ILE A 738 26.09 8.69 -8.64
CA ILE A 738 25.51 7.72 -7.73
C ILE A 738 24.50 8.48 -6.87
N PHE A 739 23.20 8.17 -7.04
CA PHE A 739 22.17 8.67 -6.14
C PHE A 739 22.18 7.84 -4.87
N ASP A 740 22.37 8.50 -3.73
CA ASP A 740 22.21 7.89 -2.42
C ASP A 740 20.71 7.76 -2.11
N PHE A 741 20.17 6.55 -2.23
CA PHE A 741 18.78 6.21 -1.89
C PHE A 741 18.55 6.06 -0.37
N SER A 742 19.57 6.34 0.46
CA SER A 742 19.48 6.17 1.92
C SER A 742 18.64 7.23 2.63
N THR A 743 18.21 8.28 1.92
CA THR A 743 17.30 9.27 2.49
C THR A 743 15.86 8.74 2.43
N THR A 744 15.42 8.13 3.53
CA THR A 744 14.00 7.89 3.79
C THR A 744 13.26 9.22 3.75
N ILE A 745 12.37 9.40 2.77
CA ILE A 745 11.42 10.52 2.76
C ILE A 745 10.42 10.24 3.88
N PRO A 746 10.31 11.10 4.91
CA PRO A 746 9.26 10.95 5.91
C PRO A 746 7.89 10.99 5.25
N ARG A 747 6.96 10.13 5.68
CA ARG A 747 5.57 10.17 5.24
C ARG A 747 5.02 11.60 5.43
N GLY A 748 4.46 12.18 4.38
CA GLY A 748 3.76 13.45 4.44
C GLY A 748 4.61 14.72 4.19
N GLN A 749 5.90 14.61 3.90
CA GLN A 749 6.69 15.76 3.45
C GLN A 749 7.01 15.65 1.96
N THR A 750 6.42 16.53 1.17
CA THR A 750 6.93 16.86 -0.17
C THR A 750 8.19 17.67 0.05
N ASP A 751 9.36 17.10 -0.28
CA ASP A 751 10.61 17.88 -0.27
C ASP A 751 10.64 18.78 -1.52
N PRO A 752 10.38 20.10 -1.38
CA PRO A 752 10.47 21.03 -2.50
C PRO A 752 11.91 21.28 -2.96
N THR A 753 12.89 20.72 -2.24
CA THR A 753 14.32 20.97 -2.50
C THR A 753 15.02 19.81 -3.23
N TRP A 754 14.28 18.76 -3.64
CA TRP A 754 14.87 17.71 -4.45
C TRP A 754 15.41 18.34 -5.74
N PRO A 755 16.74 18.44 -5.92
CA PRO A 755 17.27 19.12 -7.08
C PRO A 755 16.82 18.37 -8.34
N VAL A 756 16.12 19.08 -9.24
CA VAL A 756 16.04 18.63 -10.62
C VAL A 756 17.50 18.48 -11.06
N PRO A 757 18.01 17.29 -11.36
CA PRO A 757 19.39 17.19 -11.80
C PRO A 757 19.50 17.97 -13.10
N THR A 758 20.14 19.12 -13.05
CA THR A 758 20.65 19.78 -14.25
C THR A 758 21.77 18.88 -14.75
N ILE A 759 21.41 17.92 -15.57
CA ILE A 759 22.38 17.05 -16.22
C ILE A 759 23.07 17.94 -17.23
N ASP A 760 24.34 18.23 -16.99
CA ASP A 760 25.19 18.87 -18.01
C ASP A 760 25.21 17.91 -19.22
N PRO A 761 24.74 18.33 -20.41
CA PRO A 761 24.76 17.48 -21.60
C PRO A 761 26.14 16.92 -21.91
N ARG A 762 27.21 17.55 -21.39
CA ARG A 762 28.60 17.12 -21.53
C ARG A 762 28.95 15.90 -20.66
N GLN A 763 28.06 15.46 -19.73
CA GLN A 763 28.27 14.25 -18.91
C GLN A 763 27.89 12.96 -19.64
N PHE A 764 27.25 13.04 -20.81
CA PHE A 764 27.05 11.91 -21.70
C PHE A 764 28.14 11.92 -22.75
N ASP A 765 29.00 10.90 -22.76
CA ASP A 765 29.98 10.66 -23.81
C ASP A 765 29.32 10.26 -25.15
N ILE A 766 28.23 10.92 -25.52
CA ILE A 766 27.59 10.79 -26.83
C ILE A 766 28.57 11.28 -27.91
N GLU A 767 29.51 12.18 -27.58
CA GLU A 767 30.48 12.76 -28.49
C GLU A 767 31.67 11.84 -28.83
N ILE A 768 31.97 10.82 -28.01
CA ILE A 768 33.19 10.01 -28.19
C ILE A 768 33.15 9.21 -29.50
N CYS A 769 31.98 8.89 -30.02
CA CYS A 769 31.86 8.13 -31.26
C CYS A 769 31.66 8.99 -32.53
N ALA A 770 31.53 10.29 -32.39
CA ALA A 770 31.35 11.19 -33.55
C ALA A 770 32.58 11.26 -34.48
N THR A 771 33.73 10.82 -34.02
CA THR A 771 35.01 10.92 -34.74
C THR A 771 35.57 9.56 -35.19
N ALA A 772 34.82 8.46 -35.10
CA ALA A 772 35.29 7.17 -35.61
C ALA A 772 35.45 7.28 -37.19
N PRO A 773 36.63 7.01 -37.73
CA PRO A 773 36.83 7.04 -39.18
C PRO A 773 35.92 6.02 -39.83
N THR A 774 35.23 6.46 -40.90
CA THR A 774 34.50 5.55 -41.79
C THR A 774 35.48 4.51 -42.29
N ALA A 775 35.15 3.21 -42.06
CA ALA A 775 35.94 2.11 -42.61
C ALA A 775 36.09 2.30 -44.13
N PRO A 776 37.28 2.11 -44.68
CA PRO A 776 37.46 2.22 -46.13
C PRO A 776 36.57 1.18 -46.84
N PRO A 777 36.06 1.51 -48.05
CA PRO A 777 35.23 0.60 -48.78
C PRO A 777 36.03 -0.69 -49.03
N SER A 778 35.44 -1.86 -48.69
CA SER A 778 36.02 -3.16 -49.05
C SER A 778 36.18 -3.25 -50.58
N THR A 779 37.41 -3.25 -51.05
CA THR A 779 37.71 -3.62 -52.41
C THR A 779 37.39 -5.14 -52.54
N SER A 780 36.36 -5.43 -53.28
CA SER A 780 36.07 -6.77 -53.81
C SER A 780 37.16 -7.11 -54.82
N ASP A 781 37.90 -8.20 -54.59
CA ASP A 781 38.44 -9.06 -55.65
C ASP A 781 37.82 -10.46 -55.47
#